data_e59a2489f28b0321f99f5c8ebaa0d641
#
_entry.id   e59a2489f28b0321f99f5c8ebaa0d641
#
_cell.length_a   1.000
_cell.length_b   1.000
_cell.length_c   1.000
_cell.angle_alpha   90.00
_cell.angle_beta   90.00
_cell.angle_gamma   90.00
#
_symmetry.space_group_name_H-M   'P 1'
#
loop_
_entity.id
_entity.type
_entity.pdbx_description
1 polymer ?
#
loop_
_entity_poly.entity_id
_entity_poly.type
_entity_poly.pdbx_seq_one_letter_code
_entity_poly.pdbx_strand_id
1 'polypeptide(L)'
;MSRLLYRTIANERPQGKPNVYFACHPDDFEKYFEEYSSKILRIQDCAIWYESEPEGAYDAENLELSLSQMQLFVMPVTTKLLTEPNRAMDVEFPFAIQKHIPILPLMMEQGMDDVYTRRFGDLQYLDPFNTDETKNSFDSILTSYIQTTLVSDEMARKIRAAFDAYIFLSYRKKDRKMAQELMRLIHKNPICRDIAIWYDEFLTPGEDFNQTIEEMLTKSNLFALTVTPNLVNEVNYVMTTEYPAALAQNKPVFPVEMAETDRKALNASYEALPPCVQGEDGETFRGALLEKLKELAITANDDDPEHNYLIGLAYLDGIDVEVNSERALSLITGAAEAGVMEAIHQLVTMYETGKGVARDYHKGIEWRKKYIVKLKAAYKENGSEENAKKLTDEIWSLGDAQYALGLIDDAGESYKEMCGLAEALSKSGNNSFERTYSVGLYFLGSIADAKGNQQTAEEYYEKALAISRKLSEETGKLLPRRDMSNCCRALSEIAKVRGDLDTAQKYLEESIEINKALMAETGTAASRRSIYVDYIRFGDLAKEREDLTGAQEYYEKAFEIIKLLAKETDSPEYRRYLSASYERLGRNARKKRELRAAREHFNNCLALNEALVKETGTIQSRRDLSVTYGELGELSKNEGDLAGAQEFQEKSLEIRAALAKETETVEARQDLAATINNLGSIAEQKGDLETAKQRYSEAYRIVDALAEENENPVVRQMLETCYGHLGDVEYLRGNLDSARELYEKSAEISKRIADEEGTIDSKYNLSVSYDHLGEIAESKGDLDRAQDYYKKSYDLSKAIAEERGTFEFLRGLTISCNHLGAIAKEKGDLAVAQDYYEKALEIRKKVAGRTGTVEARRDLSVSHNRLGEIANLRGDTAGAKEHYERCLDIRKHLAQQTNSVQYVWDLAVVYYNYGIFCYNAGDKARAKELFEELAETGLEYDYSRLEELRNDAKQILEEHF
;
A
#
# COMPACT_ATOMS: atom_id res chain seq x y z
N MET A 1 -31.84 -25.10 14.86
CA MET A 1 -31.51 -23.74 15.35
C MET A 1 -30.94 -22.99 14.15
N SER A 2 -31.69 -22.08 13.56
CA SER A 2 -31.21 -21.23 12.51
C SER A 2 -30.08 -20.37 13.03
N ARG A 3 -28.91 -20.41 12.40
CA ARG A 3 -27.73 -19.69 12.85
C ARG A 3 -27.62 -18.41 12.05
N LEU A 4 -28.02 -17.30 12.68
CA LEU A 4 -27.76 -15.98 12.12
C LEU A 4 -26.23 -15.79 12.02
N LEU A 5 -25.74 -15.58 10.82
CA LEU A 5 -24.37 -15.25 10.53
C LEU A 5 -24.23 -13.76 10.28
N TYR A 6 -23.02 -13.25 10.36
CA TYR A 6 -22.73 -11.86 10.02
C TYR A 6 -21.45 -11.73 9.19
N ARG A 7 -21.38 -10.66 8.41
CA ARG A 7 -20.22 -10.21 7.65
C ARG A 7 -19.85 -8.80 8.06
N THR A 8 -18.58 -8.55 8.32
CA THR A 8 -18.01 -7.22 8.62
C THR A 8 -16.74 -7.02 7.79
N ILE A 9 -16.22 -5.80 7.72
CA ILE A 9 -14.88 -5.56 7.20
C ILE A 9 -13.89 -6.36 8.05
N ALA A 10 -13.06 -7.18 7.40
CA ALA A 10 -12.05 -8.04 8.06
C ALA A 10 -12.60 -9.09 9.06
N ASN A 11 -13.87 -9.46 8.99
CA ASN A 11 -14.51 -10.41 9.90
C ASN A 11 -14.37 -10.06 11.40
N GLU A 12 -14.38 -8.78 11.72
CA GLU A 12 -14.37 -8.28 13.09
C GLU A 12 -15.69 -8.58 13.80
N ARG A 13 -15.70 -8.47 15.15
CA ARG A 13 -16.94 -8.62 15.90
C ARG A 13 -17.92 -7.48 15.57
N PRO A 14 -19.23 -7.75 15.49
CA PRO A 14 -20.23 -6.75 15.13
C PRO A 14 -20.49 -5.70 16.21
N GLN A 15 -19.90 -5.86 17.39
CA GLN A 15 -20.15 -5.03 18.57
C GLN A 15 -19.76 -3.56 18.33
N GLY A 16 -20.72 -2.66 18.45
CA GLY A 16 -20.52 -1.22 18.22
C GLY A 16 -20.63 -0.78 16.75
N LYS A 17 -20.93 -1.69 15.82
CA LYS A 17 -21.17 -1.36 14.41
C LYS A 17 -22.67 -1.26 14.12
N PRO A 18 -23.11 -0.40 13.18
CA PRO A 18 -24.49 -0.42 12.68
C PRO A 18 -24.83 -1.80 12.13
N ASN A 19 -26.04 -2.27 12.42
CA ASN A 19 -26.52 -3.58 12.01
C ASN A 19 -27.42 -3.49 10.77
N VAL A 20 -27.04 -4.21 9.72
CA VAL A 20 -27.81 -4.33 8.48
C VAL A 20 -28.27 -5.77 8.32
N TYR A 21 -29.53 -5.99 7.99
CA TYR A 21 -30.05 -7.32 7.68
C TYR A 21 -30.20 -7.50 6.17
N PHE A 22 -29.72 -8.62 5.65
CA PHE A 22 -29.78 -8.94 4.23
C PHE A 22 -30.76 -10.11 4.01
N ALA A 23 -31.88 -9.84 3.35
CA ALA A 23 -32.93 -10.81 3.08
C ALA A 23 -33.14 -10.99 1.58
N CYS A 24 -33.15 -12.22 1.07
CA CYS A 24 -33.41 -12.52 -0.32
C CYS A 24 -34.05 -13.91 -0.50
N HIS A 25 -34.49 -14.22 -1.73
CA HIS A 25 -34.87 -15.60 -2.04
C HIS A 25 -33.63 -16.53 -1.89
N PRO A 26 -33.78 -17.75 -1.35
CA PRO A 26 -32.65 -18.67 -1.13
C PRO A 26 -31.81 -18.95 -2.37
N ASP A 27 -32.45 -19.13 -3.52
CA ASP A 27 -31.76 -19.38 -4.80
C ASP A 27 -30.96 -18.18 -5.31
N ASP A 28 -31.27 -16.99 -4.84
CA ASP A 28 -30.62 -15.73 -5.25
C ASP A 28 -29.50 -15.29 -4.33
N PHE A 29 -29.34 -15.99 -3.19
CA PHE A 29 -28.40 -15.58 -2.14
C PHE A 29 -26.95 -15.56 -2.63
N GLU A 30 -26.47 -16.65 -3.22
CA GLU A 30 -25.08 -16.73 -3.70
C GLU A 30 -24.77 -15.67 -4.78
N LYS A 31 -25.79 -15.33 -5.58
CA LYS A 31 -25.66 -14.38 -6.69
C LYS A 31 -25.54 -12.92 -6.22
N TYR A 32 -26.33 -12.51 -5.24
CA TYR A 32 -26.45 -11.10 -4.88
C TYR A 32 -25.83 -10.73 -3.53
N PHE A 33 -25.71 -11.68 -2.59
CA PHE A 33 -25.16 -11.39 -1.27
C PHE A 33 -23.71 -10.91 -1.35
N GLU A 34 -22.87 -11.62 -2.10
CA GLU A 34 -21.43 -11.30 -2.20
C GLU A 34 -21.21 -9.90 -2.80
N GLU A 35 -21.92 -9.59 -3.87
CA GLU A 35 -21.81 -8.30 -4.56
C GLU A 35 -22.28 -7.14 -3.69
N TYR A 36 -23.50 -7.21 -3.16
CA TYR A 36 -24.10 -6.06 -2.46
C TYR A 36 -23.60 -5.92 -1.04
N SER A 37 -23.30 -7.00 -0.35
CA SER A 37 -22.66 -6.90 0.97
C SER A 37 -21.27 -6.25 0.85
N SER A 38 -20.50 -6.59 -0.19
CA SER A 38 -19.22 -5.94 -0.45
C SER A 38 -19.35 -4.45 -0.79
N LYS A 39 -20.37 -4.07 -1.60
CA LYS A 39 -20.66 -2.66 -1.90
C LYS A 39 -21.04 -1.87 -0.64
N ILE A 40 -21.91 -2.41 0.19
CA ILE A 40 -22.36 -1.76 1.44
C ILE A 40 -21.18 -1.57 2.40
N LEU A 41 -20.36 -2.59 2.60
CA LEU A 41 -19.19 -2.53 3.47
C LEU A 41 -18.10 -1.55 3.00
N ARG A 42 -18.02 -1.27 1.69
CA ARG A 42 -17.14 -0.23 1.15
C ARG A 42 -17.65 1.18 1.46
N ILE A 43 -18.97 1.36 1.55
CA ILE A 43 -19.59 2.66 1.82
C ILE A 43 -19.54 2.98 3.31
N GLN A 44 -19.88 2.00 4.15
CA GLN A 44 -20.01 2.18 5.60
C GLN A 44 -19.52 0.94 6.35
N ASP A 45 -18.68 1.14 7.37
CA ASP A 45 -18.33 0.06 8.28
C ASP A 45 -19.53 -0.34 9.13
N CYS A 46 -20.08 -1.51 8.85
CA CYS A 46 -21.28 -2.04 9.47
C CYS A 46 -21.18 -3.58 9.64
N ALA A 47 -22.14 -4.17 10.33
CA ALA A 47 -22.29 -5.61 10.40
C ALA A 47 -23.50 -6.04 9.57
N ILE A 48 -23.28 -6.83 8.51
CA ILE A 48 -24.33 -7.36 7.66
C ILE A 48 -24.70 -8.75 8.12
N TRP A 49 -25.92 -8.88 8.65
CA TRP A 49 -26.47 -10.11 9.19
C TRP A 49 -27.30 -10.84 8.12
N TYR A 50 -27.20 -12.16 8.09
CA TYR A 50 -27.93 -12.99 7.15
C TYR A 50 -28.11 -14.40 7.71
N GLU A 51 -29.01 -15.17 7.12
CA GLU A 51 -29.24 -16.54 7.51
C GLU A 51 -28.56 -17.54 6.58
N SER A 52 -27.86 -18.52 7.16
CA SER A 52 -27.09 -19.51 6.40
C SER A 52 -27.91 -20.71 5.88
N GLU A 53 -29.06 -20.97 6.47
CA GLU A 53 -29.93 -22.12 6.12
C GLU A 53 -31.38 -21.64 5.99
N PRO A 54 -31.74 -21.00 4.87
CA PRO A 54 -33.08 -20.42 4.71
C PRO A 54 -34.22 -21.44 4.72
N GLU A 55 -33.96 -22.74 4.60
CA GLU A 55 -34.94 -23.83 4.65
C GLU A 55 -35.02 -24.55 6.04
N GLY A 56 -34.22 -24.14 7.01
CA GLY A 56 -34.16 -24.78 8.31
C GLY A 56 -35.34 -24.48 9.25
N ALA A 57 -35.51 -25.29 10.31
CA ALA A 57 -36.51 -25.08 11.36
C ALA A 57 -36.32 -23.74 12.07
N TYR A 58 -37.35 -22.96 12.12
CA TYR A 58 -37.44 -21.56 12.53
C TYR A 58 -37.68 -21.42 14.05
N ASP A 59 -36.87 -20.53 14.69
CA ASP A 59 -37.12 -20.07 16.06
C ASP A 59 -37.56 -18.60 16.02
N ALA A 60 -38.90 -18.40 16.10
CA ALA A 60 -39.53 -17.11 15.96
C ALA A 60 -39.02 -16.07 16.96
N GLU A 61 -38.88 -16.45 18.24
CA GLU A 61 -38.49 -15.50 19.29
C GLU A 61 -37.05 -14.99 19.12
N ASN A 62 -36.12 -15.85 18.75
CA ASN A 62 -34.74 -15.45 18.54
C ASN A 62 -34.54 -14.61 17.27
N LEU A 63 -35.30 -14.86 16.21
CA LEU A 63 -35.25 -14.04 15.01
C LEU A 63 -35.83 -12.64 15.25
N GLU A 64 -37.00 -12.56 15.93
CA GLU A 64 -37.63 -11.29 16.27
C GLU A 64 -36.71 -10.41 17.12
N LEU A 65 -36.03 -11.02 18.10
CA LEU A 65 -35.08 -10.31 18.95
C LEU A 65 -33.88 -9.79 18.14
N SER A 66 -33.37 -10.61 17.23
CA SER A 66 -32.22 -10.25 16.37
C SER A 66 -32.57 -9.19 15.34
N LEU A 67 -33.72 -9.32 14.66
CA LEU A 67 -34.20 -8.33 13.68
C LEU A 67 -34.52 -6.97 14.34
N SER A 68 -35.02 -6.95 15.58
CA SER A 68 -35.30 -5.69 16.29
C SER A 68 -34.07 -4.81 16.55
N GLN A 69 -32.86 -5.35 16.40
CA GLN A 69 -31.60 -4.62 16.55
C GLN A 69 -31.03 -4.10 15.21
N MET A 70 -31.72 -4.38 14.10
CA MET A 70 -31.28 -3.97 12.77
C MET A 70 -31.67 -2.51 12.49
N GLN A 71 -30.75 -1.77 11.86
CA GLN A 71 -30.94 -0.37 11.47
C GLN A 71 -31.34 -0.24 9.99
N LEU A 72 -31.11 -1.28 9.20
CA LEU A 72 -31.42 -1.32 7.79
C LEU A 72 -31.73 -2.75 7.36
N PHE A 73 -32.76 -2.90 6.53
CA PHE A 73 -33.15 -4.16 5.90
C PHE A 73 -32.92 -4.06 4.38
N VAL A 74 -31.94 -4.78 3.86
CA VAL A 74 -31.58 -4.79 2.43
C VAL A 74 -32.24 -5.98 1.76
N MET A 75 -32.89 -5.74 0.64
CA MET A 75 -33.69 -6.76 -0.04
C MET A 75 -33.48 -6.72 -1.57
N PRO A 76 -32.61 -7.60 -2.14
CA PRO A 76 -32.57 -7.82 -3.59
C PRO A 76 -33.90 -8.38 -4.12
N VAL A 77 -34.57 -7.59 -4.92
CA VAL A 77 -35.91 -7.92 -5.46
C VAL A 77 -35.78 -8.60 -6.80
N THR A 78 -36.21 -9.85 -6.86
CA THR A 78 -36.24 -10.71 -8.05
C THR A 78 -37.66 -11.23 -8.30
N THR A 79 -37.93 -11.74 -9.49
CA THR A 79 -39.23 -12.41 -9.80
C THR A 79 -39.49 -13.55 -8.83
N LYS A 80 -38.46 -14.36 -8.48
CA LYS A 80 -38.59 -15.44 -7.51
C LYS A 80 -39.00 -14.95 -6.12
N LEU A 81 -38.33 -13.91 -5.63
CA LEU A 81 -38.64 -13.32 -4.32
C LEU A 81 -40.14 -12.92 -4.24
N LEU A 82 -40.73 -12.39 -5.34
CA LEU A 82 -42.09 -11.86 -5.35
C LEU A 82 -43.17 -12.90 -5.63
N THR A 83 -42.83 -13.98 -6.35
CA THR A 83 -43.83 -14.92 -6.89
C THR A 83 -43.78 -16.31 -6.24
N GLU A 84 -42.63 -16.69 -5.63
CA GLU A 84 -42.46 -17.98 -4.97
C GLU A 84 -42.53 -17.84 -3.43
N PRO A 85 -43.11 -18.80 -2.70
CA PRO A 85 -43.12 -18.77 -1.24
C PRO A 85 -41.68 -18.75 -0.70
N ASN A 86 -41.36 -17.79 0.13
CA ASN A 86 -40.06 -17.67 0.73
C ASN A 86 -40.12 -16.93 2.07
N ARG A 87 -39.19 -17.22 2.95
CA ARG A 87 -39.14 -16.69 4.29
C ARG A 87 -38.93 -15.16 4.33
N ALA A 88 -38.12 -14.62 3.42
CA ALA A 88 -37.86 -13.20 3.35
C ALA A 88 -39.15 -12.39 3.21
N MET A 89 -40.10 -12.86 2.38
CA MET A 89 -41.37 -12.21 2.14
C MET A 89 -42.47 -12.60 3.13
N ASP A 90 -42.48 -13.82 3.64
CA ASP A 90 -43.57 -14.34 4.47
C ASP A 90 -43.36 -14.00 5.97
N VAL A 91 -42.10 -13.79 6.42
CA VAL A 91 -41.76 -13.59 7.83
C VAL A 91 -40.93 -12.34 8.06
N GLU A 92 -39.81 -12.20 7.39
CA GLU A 92 -38.78 -11.19 7.71
C GLU A 92 -39.22 -9.78 7.29
N PHE A 93 -39.75 -9.63 6.07
CA PHE A 93 -40.23 -8.36 5.56
C PHE A 93 -41.44 -7.82 6.35
N PRO A 94 -42.47 -8.60 6.68
CA PRO A 94 -43.60 -8.14 7.51
C PRO A 94 -43.10 -7.69 8.92
N PHE A 95 -42.12 -8.38 9.47
CA PHE A 95 -41.54 -8.00 10.75
C PHE A 95 -40.76 -6.66 10.65
N ALA A 96 -39.95 -6.48 9.59
CA ALA A 96 -39.24 -5.22 9.34
C ALA A 96 -40.21 -4.03 9.24
N ILE A 97 -41.32 -4.19 8.54
CA ILE A 97 -42.39 -3.20 8.45
C ILE A 97 -42.99 -2.92 9.84
N GLN A 98 -43.36 -3.96 10.59
CA GLN A 98 -43.95 -3.82 11.93
C GLN A 98 -43.03 -3.07 12.90
N LYS A 99 -41.73 -3.23 12.77
CA LYS A 99 -40.74 -2.60 13.62
C LYS A 99 -40.22 -1.28 13.08
N HIS A 100 -40.73 -0.79 11.97
CA HIS A 100 -40.31 0.44 11.31
C HIS A 100 -38.80 0.46 10.97
N ILE A 101 -38.24 -0.71 10.60
CA ILE A 101 -36.87 -0.80 10.14
C ILE A 101 -36.84 -0.24 8.71
N PRO A 102 -35.95 0.72 8.39
CA PRO A 102 -35.77 1.20 7.02
C PRO A 102 -35.47 0.04 6.07
N ILE A 103 -36.20 0.00 4.92
CA ILE A 103 -36.07 -1.08 3.96
C ILE A 103 -35.43 -0.52 2.68
N LEU A 104 -34.40 -1.19 2.19
CA LEU A 104 -33.70 -0.90 0.95
C LEU A 104 -33.98 -1.99 -0.09
N PRO A 105 -35.04 -1.86 -0.90
CA PRO A 105 -35.26 -2.78 -2.01
C PRO A 105 -34.32 -2.44 -3.16
N LEU A 106 -33.65 -3.46 -3.71
CA LEU A 106 -32.76 -3.36 -4.86
C LEU A 106 -33.43 -4.12 -6.03
N MET A 107 -33.84 -3.42 -7.09
CA MET A 107 -34.49 -4.05 -8.24
C MET A 107 -33.47 -4.81 -9.08
N MET A 108 -33.46 -6.12 -8.99
CA MET A 108 -32.42 -6.96 -9.62
C MET A 108 -32.76 -7.45 -11.03
N GLU A 109 -33.96 -7.16 -11.50
CA GLU A 109 -34.48 -7.59 -12.82
C GLU A 109 -35.28 -6.46 -13.45
N GLN A 110 -35.14 -6.26 -14.76
CA GLN A 110 -35.88 -5.22 -15.49
C GLN A 110 -37.33 -5.66 -15.79
N GLY A 111 -38.25 -4.70 -15.87
CA GLY A 111 -39.64 -4.93 -16.26
C GLY A 111 -40.52 -5.52 -15.17
N MET A 112 -40.14 -5.42 -13.92
CA MET A 112 -40.85 -5.92 -12.76
C MET A 112 -41.76 -4.88 -12.08
N ASP A 113 -41.83 -3.65 -12.59
CA ASP A 113 -42.54 -2.53 -11.96
C ASP A 113 -43.99 -2.86 -11.58
N ASP A 114 -44.73 -3.51 -12.46
CA ASP A 114 -46.12 -3.89 -12.21
C ASP A 114 -46.27 -4.94 -11.11
N VAL A 115 -45.36 -5.91 -11.06
CA VAL A 115 -45.38 -6.98 -10.04
C VAL A 115 -44.95 -6.40 -8.70
N TYR A 116 -43.92 -5.55 -8.73
CA TYR A 116 -43.39 -4.84 -7.55
C TYR A 116 -44.49 -3.95 -6.92
N THR A 117 -45.11 -3.07 -7.71
CA THR A 117 -46.16 -2.16 -7.23
C THR A 117 -47.38 -2.89 -6.66
N ARG A 118 -47.79 -4.04 -7.24
CA ARG A 118 -48.84 -4.87 -6.65
C ARG A 118 -48.48 -5.44 -5.28
N ARG A 119 -47.22 -5.72 -5.02
CA ARG A 119 -46.78 -6.37 -3.78
C ARG A 119 -46.42 -5.37 -2.69
N PHE A 120 -45.78 -4.26 -3.06
CA PHE A 120 -45.24 -3.28 -2.13
C PHE A 120 -45.91 -1.89 -2.19
N GLY A 121 -46.83 -1.69 -3.06
CA GLY A 121 -47.51 -0.39 -3.24
C GLY A 121 -46.51 0.68 -3.71
N ASP A 122 -46.49 1.80 -3.01
CA ASP A 122 -45.64 2.96 -3.33
C ASP A 122 -44.23 2.90 -2.69
N LEU A 123 -43.84 1.75 -2.15
CA LEU A 123 -42.50 1.59 -1.58
C LEU A 123 -41.43 1.89 -2.64
N GLN A 124 -40.51 2.81 -2.37
CA GLN A 124 -39.48 3.18 -3.33
C GLN A 124 -38.36 2.12 -3.36
N TYR A 125 -37.76 1.91 -4.54
CA TYR A 125 -36.64 0.97 -4.74
C TYR A 125 -35.48 1.63 -5.47
N LEU A 126 -34.30 1.07 -5.35
CA LEU A 126 -33.14 1.41 -6.16
C LEU A 126 -33.04 0.47 -7.36
N ASP A 127 -32.84 1.06 -8.54
CA ASP A 127 -32.74 0.34 -9.81
C ASP A 127 -31.30 0.43 -10.35
N PRO A 128 -30.49 -0.67 -10.27
CA PRO A 128 -29.16 -0.71 -10.83
C PRO A 128 -29.10 -0.56 -12.36
N PHE A 129 -30.24 -0.80 -13.06
CA PHE A 129 -30.30 -0.72 -14.51
C PHE A 129 -30.76 0.63 -15.02
N ASN A 130 -31.02 1.58 -14.13
CA ASN A 130 -31.50 2.90 -14.52
C ASN A 130 -30.39 3.67 -15.24
N THR A 131 -30.61 3.91 -16.54
CA THR A 131 -29.73 4.66 -17.43
C THR A 131 -30.16 6.11 -17.64
N ASP A 132 -31.15 6.60 -16.89
CA ASP A 132 -31.65 7.98 -17.00
C ASP A 132 -30.58 8.97 -16.52
N GLU A 133 -29.92 9.67 -17.45
CA GLU A 133 -28.90 10.68 -17.19
C GLU A 133 -29.38 11.87 -16.33
N THR A 134 -30.69 12.03 -16.17
CA THR A 134 -31.30 13.08 -15.35
C THR A 134 -31.36 12.72 -13.86
N LYS A 135 -31.14 11.45 -13.52
CA LYS A 135 -31.10 10.94 -12.14
C LYS A 135 -29.65 10.75 -11.68
N ASN A 136 -29.45 10.82 -10.37
CA ASN A 136 -28.18 10.43 -9.77
C ASN A 136 -27.87 8.96 -10.10
N SER A 137 -26.59 8.62 -10.24
CA SER A 137 -26.20 7.24 -10.50
C SER A 137 -26.63 6.31 -9.34
N PHE A 138 -26.91 5.05 -9.65
CA PHE A 138 -27.23 4.03 -8.65
C PHE A 138 -26.25 4.04 -7.47
N ASP A 139 -24.95 4.04 -7.75
CA ASP A 139 -23.92 4.02 -6.71
C ASP A 139 -23.93 5.29 -5.85
N SER A 140 -24.24 6.46 -6.43
CA SER A 140 -24.37 7.71 -5.69
C SER A 140 -25.59 7.70 -4.76
N ILE A 141 -26.74 7.21 -5.23
CA ILE A 141 -27.95 7.10 -4.41
C ILE A 141 -27.77 6.05 -3.31
N LEU A 142 -27.19 4.89 -3.64
CA LEU A 142 -26.89 3.83 -2.67
C LEU A 142 -25.94 4.37 -1.58
N THR A 143 -24.89 5.08 -1.97
CA THR A 143 -23.93 5.68 -1.03
C THR A 143 -24.63 6.68 -0.12
N SER A 144 -25.40 7.61 -0.67
CA SER A 144 -26.11 8.61 0.12
C SER A 144 -27.12 7.94 1.07
N TYR A 145 -27.87 6.95 0.59
CA TYR A 145 -28.85 6.24 1.41
C TYR A 145 -28.19 5.51 2.59
N ILE A 146 -27.13 4.73 2.34
CA ILE A 146 -26.43 3.98 3.38
C ILE A 146 -25.85 4.94 4.42
N GLN A 147 -25.19 6.02 3.99
CA GLN A 147 -24.58 7.00 4.88
C GLN A 147 -25.61 7.77 5.73
N THR A 148 -26.79 8.03 5.17
CA THR A 148 -27.85 8.73 5.87
C THR A 148 -28.57 7.81 6.87
N THR A 149 -28.88 6.58 6.44
CA THR A 149 -29.66 5.63 7.25
C THR A 149 -28.85 5.07 8.43
N LEU A 150 -27.55 4.84 8.23
CA LEU A 150 -26.69 4.27 9.27
C LEU A 150 -26.04 5.32 10.18
N VAL A 151 -26.41 6.59 10.07
CA VAL A 151 -26.13 7.59 11.12
C VAL A 151 -26.97 7.23 12.35
N SER A 152 -26.38 7.32 13.54
CA SER A 152 -27.13 7.01 14.77
C SER A 152 -28.43 7.84 14.83
N ASP A 153 -29.54 7.21 15.16
CA ASP A 153 -30.85 7.88 15.29
C ASP A 153 -30.83 9.09 16.27
N GLU A 154 -29.95 9.06 17.24
CA GLU A 154 -29.75 10.14 18.19
C GLU A 154 -29.10 11.36 17.51
N MET A 155 -28.07 11.14 16.70
CA MET A 155 -27.39 12.22 15.99
C MET A 155 -28.28 12.81 14.90
N ALA A 156 -28.98 11.99 14.15
CA ALA A 156 -29.94 12.47 13.14
C ALA A 156 -31.07 13.30 13.77
N ARG A 157 -31.57 12.91 14.97
CA ARG A 157 -32.55 13.72 15.73
C ARG A 157 -31.96 15.06 16.19
N LYS A 158 -30.71 15.10 16.65
CA LYS A 158 -30.04 16.34 17.04
C LYS A 158 -29.84 17.27 15.85
N ILE A 159 -29.41 16.72 14.71
CA ILE A 159 -29.26 17.47 13.45
C ILE A 159 -30.61 18.05 13.01
N ARG A 160 -31.66 17.24 12.98
CA ARG A 160 -33.01 17.72 12.60
C ARG A 160 -33.55 18.78 13.58
N ALA A 161 -33.22 18.66 14.86
CA ALA A 161 -33.66 19.64 15.85
C ALA A 161 -32.89 20.98 15.77
N ALA A 162 -31.75 20.99 15.11
CA ALA A 162 -30.95 22.18 14.89
C ALA A 162 -31.50 23.12 13.80
N PHE A 163 -32.37 22.62 12.89
CA PHE A 163 -32.98 23.49 11.88
C PHE A 163 -34.03 24.43 12.49
N ASP A 164 -33.90 25.71 12.25
CA ASP A 164 -34.80 26.74 12.76
C ASP A 164 -36.21 26.67 12.16
N ALA A 165 -36.30 26.16 10.93
CA ALA A 165 -37.57 25.99 10.22
C ALA A 165 -37.44 25.01 9.06
N TYR A 166 -38.62 24.54 8.61
CA TYR A 166 -38.73 23.65 7.44
C TYR A 166 -39.60 24.30 6.36
N ILE A 167 -39.10 24.26 5.13
CA ILE A 167 -39.87 24.62 3.95
C ILE A 167 -40.18 23.34 3.18
N PHE A 168 -41.47 23.06 2.96
CA PHE A 168 -41.91 22.01 2.06
C PHE A 168 -41.98 22.55 0.64
N LEU A 169 -41.13 22.04 -0.25
CA LEU A 169 -41.05 22.46 -1.66
C LEU A 169 -41.84 21.50 -2.52
N SER A 170 -43.01 21.94 -3.00
CA SER A 170 -43.88 21.17 -3.86
C SER A 170 -43.69 21.54 -5.33
N TYR A 171 -43.61 20.53 -6.20
CA TYR A 171 -43.38 20.71 -7.63
C TYR A 171 -43.83 19.52 -8.44
N ARG A 172 -43.97 19.68 -9.74
CA ARG A 172 -44.18 18.57 -10.69
C ARG A 172 -42.84 17.88 -10.99
N LYS A 173 -42.75 16.55 -10.95
CA LYS A 173 -41.51 15.80 -11.29
C LYS A 173 -40.87 16.21 -12.63
N LYS A 174 -41.67 16.62 -13.61
CA LYS A 174 -41.21 17.16 -14.91
C LYS A 174 -40.42 18.51 -14.75
N ASP A 175 -40.64 19.22 -13.67
CA ASP A 175 -40.07 20.56 -13.40
C ASP A 175 -38.93 20.56 -12.35
N ARG A 176 -38.33 19.43 -12.12
CA ARG A 176 -37.27 19.22 -11.16
C ARG A 176 -36.18 20.28 -11.21
N LYS A 177 -35.70 20.63 -12.41
CA LYS A 177 -34.63 21.67 -12.55
C LYS A 177 -35.09 23.04 -12.03
N MET A 178 -36.37 23.38 -12.23
CA MET A 178 -36.93 24.64 -11.74
C MET A 178 -37.15 24.61 -10.23
N ALA A 179 -37.49 23.46 -9.65
CA ALA A 179 -37.55 23.29 -8.21
C ALA A 179 -36.18 23.45 -7.56
N GLN A 180 -35.12 22.83 -8.12
CA GLN A 180 -33.76 23.00 -7.68
C GLN A 180 -33.27 24.45 -7.80
N GLU A 181 -33.65 25.15 -8.85
CA GLU A 181 -33.31 26.55 -9.01
C GLU A 181 -34.01 27.42 -7.96
N LEU A 182 -35.30 27.14 -7.67
CA LEU A 182 -36.02 27.81 -6.60
C LEU A 182 -35.35 27.57 -5.23
N MET A 183 -34.98 26.36 -4.94
CA MET A 183 -34.25 26.04 -3.70
C MET A 183 -32.98 26.84 -3.58
N ARG A 184 -32.16 26.94 -4.65
CA ARG A 184 -30.97 27.77 -4.68
C ARG A 184 -31.26 29.24 -4.46
N LEU A 185 -32.36 29.77 -5.05
CA LEU A 185 -32.80 31.12 -4.85
C LEU A 185 -33.18 31.41 -3.40
N ILE A 186 -33.83 30.46 -2.74
CA ILE A 186 -34.18 30.56 -1.32
C ILE A 186 -32.89 30.59 -0.47
N HIS A 187 -31.98 29.64 -0.66
CA HIS A 187 -30.72 29.54 0.09
C HIS A 187 -29.72 30.67 -0.20
N LYS A 188 -29.86 31.43 -1.29
CA LYS A 188 -29.06 32.65 -1.52
C LYS A 188 -29.36 33.75 -0.50
N ASN A 189 -30.50 33.69 0.15
CA ASN A 189 -30.82 34.63 1.21
C ASN A 189 -30.11 34.23 2.49
N PRO A 190 -29.31 35.11 3.12
CA PRO A 190 -28.58 34.75 4.35
C PRO A 190 -29.45 34.21 5.49
N ILE A 191 -30.67 34.73 5.63
CA ILE A 191 -31.62 34.30 6.66
C ILE A 191 -32.17 32.87 6.39
N CYS A 192 -32.14 32.42 5.13
CA CYS A 192 -32.65 31.11 4.74
C CYS A 192 -31.55 30.03 4.67
N ARG A 193 -30.30 30.37 5.00
CA ARG A 193 -29.19 29.43 4.87
C ARG A 193 -29.33 28.19 5.73
N ASP A 194 -29.95 28.32 6.90
CA ASP A 194 -30.08 27.27 7.89
C ASP A 194 -31.55 26.78 8.01
N ILE A 195 -32.34 27.04 6.97
CA ILE A 195 -33.71 26.50 6.83
C ILE A 195 -33.65 25.24 5.97
N ALA A 196 -34.12 24.13 6.50
CA ALA A 196 -34.25 22.90 5.73
C ALA A 196 -35.34 23.04 4.67
N ILE A 197 -35.04 22.69 3.41
CA ILE A 197 -36.01 22.63 2.31
C ILE A 197 -36.21 21.19 1.96
N TRP A 198 -37.37 20.65 2.31
CA TRP A 198 -37.69 19.27 1.98
C TRP A 198 -38.49 19.22 0.64
N TYR A 199 -38.14 18.25 -0.22
CA TYR A 199 -38.82 17.96 -1.46
C TYR A 199 -38.73 16.46 -1.76
N ASP A 200 -39.50 15.94 -2.69
CA ASP A 200 -39.73 14.51 -2.90
C ASP A 200 -38.49 13.70 -3.32
N GLU A 201 -37.38 14.33 -3.63
CA GLU A 201 -36.11 13.65 -3.84
C GLU A 201 -35.41 13.17 -2.55
N PHE A 202 -35.78 13.74 -1.41
CA PHE A 202 -35.35 13.24 -0.12
C PHE A 202 -36.12 12.03 0.38
N LEU A 203 -37.08 11.54 -0.43
CA LEU A 203 -37.75 10.27 -0.17
C LEU A 203 -36.73 9.15 -0.27
N THR A 204 -36.51 8.46 0.83
CA THR A 204 -35.60 7.34 0.91
C THR A 204 -36.25 6.08 0.33
N PRO A 205 -35.48 5.25 -0.39
CA PRO A 205 -35.95 3.94 -0.80
C PRO A 205 -36.45 3.13 0.40
N GLY A 206 -37.65 2.61 0.33
CA GLY A 206 -38.28 1.84 1.42
C GLY A 206 -39.24 2.61 2.31
N GLU A 207 -39.43 3.92 2.13
CA GLU A 207 -40.45 4.69 2.83
C GLU A 207 -41.80 4.69 2.08
N ASP A 208 -42.89 4.76 2.85
CA ASP A 208 -44.20 5.00 2.27
C ASP A 208 -44.33 6.44 1.79
N PHE A 209 -44.51 6.62 0.49
CA PHE A 209 -44.55 7.92 -0.17
C PHE A 209 -45.59 8.88 0.44
N ASN A 210 -46.79 8.40 0.69
CA ASN A 210 -47.90 9.23 1.19
C ASN A 210 -47.68 9.59 2.66
N GLN A 211 -47.26 8.64 3.47
CA GLN A 211 -47.04 8.85 4.90
C GLN A 211 -45.89 9.84 5.12
N THR A 212 -44.77 9.69 4.43
CA THR A 212 -43.62 10.58 4.56
C THR A 212 -43.94 12.02 4.13
N ILE A 213 -44.66 12.20 3.02
CA ILE A 213 -45.12 13.53 2.60
C ILE A 213 -46.02 14.18 3.67
N GLU A 214 -46.96 13.44 4.23
CA GLU A 214 -47.87 13.97 5.26
C GLU A 214 -47.12 14.35 6.54
N GLU A 215 -46.16 13.53 6.97
CA GLU A 215 -45.29 13.81 8.10
C GLU A 215 -44.41 15.06 7.87
N MET A 216 -43.79 15.16 6.71
CA MET A 216 -42.90 16.29 6.39
C MET A 216 -43.69 17.59 6.18
N LEU A 217 -44.88 17.48 5.57
CA LEU A 217 -45.78 18.62 5.47
C LEU A 217 -46.23 19.08 6.87
N THR A 218 -46.51 18.15 7.77
CA THR A 218 -46.88 18.49 9.16
C THR A 218 -45.73 19.21 9.90
N LYS A 219 -44.50 18.80 9.71
CA LYS A 219 -43.32 19.43 10.30
C LYS A 219 -42.98 20.78 9.65
N SER A 220 -43.33 21.01 8.40
CA SER A 220 -42.98 22.21 7.66
C SER A 220 -43.65 23.48 8.24
N ASN A 221 -42.94 24.59 8.17
CA ASN A 221 -43.44 25.91 8.58
C ASN A 221 -44.00 26.68 7.38
N LEU A 222 -43.52 26.40 6.16
CA LEU A 222 -43.88 27.07 4.93
C LEU A 222 -44.06 26.04 3.81
N PHE A 223 -45.12 26.20 3.00
CA PHE A 223 -45.31 25.41 1.79
C PHE A 223 -44.94 26.27 0.57
N ALA A 224 -43.78 26.00 -0.03
CA ALA A 224 -43.35 26.65 -1.26
C ALA A 224 -43.85 25.87 -2.48
N LEU A 225 -44.53 26.53 -3.42
CA LEU A 225 -45.06 25.91 -4.61
C LEU A 225 -44.30 26.41 -5.86
N THR A 226 -43.67 25.48 -6.59
CA THR A 226 -43.00 25.78 -7.86
C THR A 226 -44.06 25.87 -8.98
N VAL A 227 -44.35 27.06 -9.42
CA VAL A 227 -45.40 27.30 -10.44
C VAL A 227 -44.80 27.29 -11.84
N THR A 228 -45.28 26.36 -12.67
CA THR A 228 -44.89 26.16 -14.08
C THR A 228 -46.09 25.79 -14.92
N PRO A 229 -46.03 25.86 -16.27
CA PRO A 229 -47.11 25.40 -17.13
C PRO A 229 -47.49 23.94 -16.88
N ASN A 230 -46.53 23.07 -16.51
CA ASN A 230 -46.83 21.65 -16.24
C ASN A 230 -47.71 21.44 -15.01
N LEU A 231 -47.72 22.40 -14.08
CA LEU A 231 -48.54 22.32 -12.87
C LEU A 231 -50.04 22.34 -13.15
N VAL A 232 -50.47 22.93 -14.29
CA VAL A 232 -51.87 23.11 -14.67
C VAL A 232 -52.34 22.31 -15.88
N ASN A 233 -51.42 21.72 -16.63
CA ASN A 233 -51.73 21.02 -17.88
C ASN A 233 -52.45 19.69 -17.69
N GLU A 234 -52.29 19.01 -16.53
CA GLU A 234 -52.86 17.70 -16.20
C GLU A 234 -53.16 17.63 -14.71
N VAL A 235 -54.15 16.83 -14.33
CA VAL A 235 -54.37 16.47 -12.92
C VAL A 235 -53.14 15.79 -12.36
N ASN A 236 -52.66 16.25 -11.24
CA ASN A 236 -51.39 15.79 -10.67
C ASN A 236 -51.43 15.70 -9.14
N TYR A 237 -50.45 15.05 -8.57
CA TYR A 237 -50.36 14.78 -7.13
C TYR A 237 -50.32 16.06 -6.30
N VAL A 238 -49.60 17.08 -6.74
CA VAL A 238 -49.59 18.40 -6.08
C VAL A 238 -50.99 18.96 -5.95
N MET A 239 -51.76 18.91 -7.03
CA MET A 239 -53.13 19.44 -7.10
C MET A 239 -54.13 18.63 -6.24
N THR A 240 -53.97 17.31 -6.20
CA THR A 240 -54.94 16.42 -5.55
C THR A 240 -54.63 16.09 -4.12
N THR A 241 -53.38 16.19 -3.72
CA THR A 241 -52.89 15.69 -2.40
C THR A 241 -52.08 16.74 -1.61
N GLU A 242 -50.96 17.22 -2.13
CA GLU A 242 -50.06 18.08 -1.36
C GLU A 242 -50.65 19.46 -1.04
N TYR A 243 -51.16 20.14 -2.05
CA TYR A 243 -51.74 21.48 -1.86
C TYR A 243 -53.00 21.45 -0.97
N PRO A 244 -53.96 20.55 -1.17
CA PRO A 244 -55.11 20.42 -0.27
C PRO A 244 -54.70 20.09 1.17
N ALA A 245 -53.70 19.22 1.37
CA ALA A 245 -53.19 18.89 2.68
C ALA A 245 -52.52 20.09 3.36
N ALA A 246 -51.79 20.89 2.62
CA ALA A 246 -51.18 22.15 3.13
C ALA A 246 -52.26 23.14 3.60
N LEU A 247 -53.34 23.30 2.82
CA LEU A 247 -54.46 24.14 3.20
C LEU A 247 -55.18 23.61 4.45
N ALA A 248 -55.44 22.31 4.49
CA ALA A 248 -56.12 21.68 5.64
C ALA A 248 -55.32 21.85 6.95
N GLN A 249 -54.01 21.91 6.86
CA GLN A 249 -53.10 22.17 7.99
C GLN A 249 -52.81 23.67 8.23
N ASN A 250 -53.51 24.58 7.51
CA ASN A 250 -53.30 26.03 7.57
C ASN A 250 -51.84 26.46 7.35
N LYS A 251 -51.10 25.77 6.50
CA LYS A 251 -49.71 26.17 6.17
C LYS A 251 -49.68 27.45 5.36
N PRO A 252 -48.80 28.40 5.65
CA PRO A 252 -48.56 29.54 4.78
C PRO A 252 -48.06 29.03 3.42
N VAL A 253 -48.69 29.52 2.34
CA VAL A 253 -48.35 29.13 0.95
C VAL A 253 -47.52 30.23 0.31
N PHE A 254 -46.40 29.85 -0.31
CA PHE A 254 -45.49 30.72 -1.05
C PHE A 254 -45.36 30.22 -2.50
N PRO A 255 -46.26 30.64 -3.43
CA PRO A 255 -46.17 30.21 -4.80
C PRO A 255 -45.17 31.07 -5.59
N VAL A 256 -44.20 30.40 -6.22
CA VAL A 256 -43.15 31.04 -7.00
C VAL A 256 -43.26 30.62 -8.45
N GLU A 257 -43.44 31.58 -9.33
CA GLU A 257 -43.53 31.35 -10.76
C GLU A 257 -42.13 31.27 -11.38
N MET A 258 -41.75 30.06 -11.73
CA MET A 258 -40.46 29.75 -12.34
C MET A 258 -40.52 29.77 -13.88
N ALA A 259 -41.71 29.67 -14.44
CA ALA A 259 -41.96 29.82 -15.86
C ALA A 259 -43.38 30.41 -16.08
N GLU A 260 -43.57 31.22 -17.13
CA GLU A 260 -44.80 31.89 -17.44
C GLU A 260 -45.97 30.89 -17.54
N THR A 261 -47.00 31.02 -16.69
CA THR A 261 -48.09 30.06 -16.51
C THR A 261 -49.44 30.75 -16.69
N ASP A 262 -50.41 30.06 -17.31
CA ASP A 262 -51.77 30.53 -17.46
C ASP A 262 -52.45 30.75 -16.09
N ARG A 263 -52.55 32.01 -15.72
CA ARG A 263 -53.14 32.44 -14.44
C ARG A 263 -54.60 32.01 -14.25
N LYS A 264 -55.40 31.92 -15.34
CA LYS A 264 -56.78 31.48 -15.23
C LYS A 264 -56.88 29.98 -14.92
N ALA A 265 -56.06 29.19 -15.62
CA ALA A 265 -55.94 27.77 -15.35
C ALA A 265 -55.38 27.50 -13.95
N LEU A 266 -54.37 28.25 -13.53
CA LEU A 266 -53.75 28.10 -12.21
C LEU A 266 -54.76 28.38 -11.10
N ASN A 267 -55.49 29.50 -11.15
CA ASN A 267 -56.51 29.88 -10.14
C ASN A 267 -57.72 28.96 -10.14
N ALA A 268 -58.04 28.31 -11.28
CA ALA A 268 -59.10 27.33 -11.36
C ALA A 268 -58.70 25.97 -10.73
N SER A 269 -57.42 25.64 -10.73
CA SER A 269 -56.92 24.35 -10.25
C SER A 269 -56.49 24.39 -8.79
N TYR A 270 -56.13 25.58 -8.27
CA TYR A 270 -55.62 25.76 -6.90
C TYR A 270 -56.46 26.78 -6.15
N GLU A 271 -57.38 26.32 -5.31
CA GLU A 271 -58.30 27.17 -4.55
C GLU A 271 -57.51 28.02 -3.53
N ALA A 272 -57.91 29.30 -3.41
CA ALA A 272 -57.26 30.26 -2.45
C ALA A 272 -55.73 30.45 -2.61
N LEU A 273 -55.15 30.22 -3.81
CA LEU A 273 -53.72 30.42 -4.04
C LEU A 273 -53.36 31.87 -3.88
N PRO A 274 -52.33 32.22 -3.05
CA PRO A 274 -51.81 33.58 -2.96
C PRO A 274 -51.22 34.09 -4.29
N PRO A 275 -51.04 35.40 -4.46
CA PRO A 275 -50.35 35.96 -5.64
C PRO A 275 -48.97 35.35 -5.80
N CYS A 276 -48.67 34.85 -7.02
CA CYS A 276 -47.34 34.28 -7.31
C CYS A 276 -46.26 35.35 -7.35
N VAL A 277 -45.12 35.02 -6.82
CA VAL A 277 -43.89 35.82 -6.89
C VAL A 277 -43.03 35.28 -8.04
N GLN A 278 -42.40 36.16 -8.80
CA GLN A 278 -41.49 35.74 -9.86
C GLN A 278 -40.23 35.11 -9.29
N GLY A 279 -39.84 33.93 -9.82
CA GLY A 279 -38.64 33.18 -9.40
C GLY A 279 -37.35 33.72 -10.01
N GLU A 280 -37.00 34.96 -9.69
CA GLU A 280 -35.80 35.62 -10.13
C GLU A 280 -34.99 36.12 -8.92
N ASP A 281 -33.65 36.14 -9.07
CA ASP A 281 -32.76 36.67 -8.05
C ASP A 281 -32.87 38.20 -7.97
N GLY A 282 -33.92 38.71 -7.34
CA GLY A 282 -34.28 40.14 -7.27
C GLY A 282 -34.80 40.55 -5.89
N GLU A 283 -34.85 41.89 -5.68
CA GLU A 283 -35.36 42.44 -4.42
C GLU A 283 -36.82 42.07 -4.14
N THR A 284 -37.64 41.91 -5.16
CA THR A 284 -39.06 41.53 -5.03
C THR A 284 -39.20 40.13 -4.47
N PHE A 285 -38.47 39.16 -5.00
CA PHE A 285 -38.46 37.78 -4.50
C PHE A 285 -37.95 37.74 -3.05
N ARG A 286 -36.77 38.35 -2.81
CA ARG A 286 -36.18 38.38 -1.46
C ARG A 286 -37.08 39.06 -0.44
N GLY A 287 -37.72 40.18 -0.83
CA GLY A 287 -38.65 40.89 0.05
C GLY A 287 -39.87 40.05 0.41
N ALA A 288 -40.49 39.40 -0.58
CA ALA A 288 -41.66 38.54 -0.38
C ALA A 288 -41.34 37.33 0.47
N LEU A 289 -40.18 36.69 0.24
CA LEU A 289 -39.71 35.57 1.06
C LEU A 289 -39.48 35.96 2.49
N LEU A 290 -38.78 37.09 2.73
CA LEU A 290 -38.50 37.65 4.05
C LEU A 290 -39.78 38.02 4.81
N GLU A 291 -40.77 38.58 4.14
CA GLU A 291 -42.07 38.88 4.73
C GLU A 291 -42.77 37.62 5.26
N LYS A 292 -42.73 36.54 4.44
CA LYS A 292 -43.28 35.23 4.86
C LYS A 292 -42.53 34.61 6.01
N LEU A 293 -41.20 34.69 6.02
CA LEU A 293 -40.36 34.15 7.10
C LEU A 293 -40.50 34.98 8.41
N LYS A 294 -40.72 36.30 8.32
CA LYS A 294 -41.02 37.13 9.50
C LYS A 294 -42.33 36.75 10.15
N GLU A 295 -43.35 36.41 9.36
CA GLU A 295 -44.63 35.88 9.87
C GLU A 295 -44.44 34.59 10.70
N LEU A 296 -43.36 33.82 10.42
CA LEU A 296 -43.02 32.58 11.10
C LEU A 296 -42.12 32.76 12.34
N ALA A 297 -41.72 34.03 12.66
CA ALA A 297 -40.84 34.36 13.76
C ALA A 297 -39.46 33.61 13.75
N ILE A 298 -38.97 33.31 12.55
CA ILE A 298 -37.66 32.67 12.38
C ILE A 298 -36.57 33.70 12.61
N THR A 299 -35.71 33.48 13.59
CA THR A 299 -34.53 34.29 13.90
C THR A 299 -33.29 33.46 13.61
N ALA A 300 -32.42 33.95 12.72
CA ALA A 300 -31.14 33.26 12.47
C ALA A 300 -30.30 33.23 13.75
N ASN A 301 -29.83 32.05 14.13
CA ASN A 301 -28.97 31.85 15.29
C ASN A 301 -27.52 31.60 14.85
N ASP A 302 -26.97 32.57 14.10
CA ASP A 302 -25.64 32.48 13.43
C ASP A 302 -24.45 32.42 14.43
N ASP A 303 -24.68 32.68 15.71
CA ASP A 303 -23.61 32.84 16.72
C ASP A 303 -23.36 31.63 17.61
N ASP A 304 -24.17 30.54 17.49
CA ASP A 304 -23.95 29.30 18.27
C ASP A 304 -23.05 28.30 17.53
N PRO A 305 -21.82 28.08 18.00
CA PRO A 305 -20.90 27.12 17.35
C PRO A 305 -21.40 25.66 17.35
N GLU A 306 -22.13 25.21 18.35
CA GLU A 306 -22.71 23.86 18.38
C GLU A 306 -23.82 23.70 17.33
N HIS A 307 -24.67 24.73 17.21
CA HIS A 307 -25.67 24.80 16.14
C HIS A 307 -25.01 24.75 14.76
N ASN A 308 -24.00 25.58 14.50
CA ASN A 308 -23.26 25.61 13.26
C ASN A 308 -22.59 24.25 12.93
N TYR A 309 -22.10 23.54 13.92
CA TYR A 309 -21.58 22.19 13.74
C TYR A 309 -22.66 21.20 13.25
N LEU A 310 -23.85 21.20 13.89
CA LEU A 310 -24.94 20.32 13.52
C LEU A 310 -25.49 20.62 12.10
N ILE A 311 -25.64 21.89 11.74
CA ILE A 311 -26.01 22.29 10.38
C ILE A 311 -24.91 21.92 9.39
N GLY A 312 -23.63 22.05 9.78
CA GLY A 312 -22.49 21.59 8.99
C GLY A 312 -22.55 20.08 8.68
N LEU A 313 -22.91 19.26 9.66
CA LEU A 313 -23.15 17.83 9.47
C LEU A 313 -24.34 17.55 8.54
N ALA A 314 -25.42 18.33 8.66
CA ALA A 314 -26.56 18.20 7.76
C ALA A 314 -26.14 18.39 6.30
N TYR A 315 -25.34 19.43 6.00
CA TYR A 315 -24.82 19.66 4.64
C TYR A 315 -23.76 18.64 4.22
N LEU A 316 -23.01 18.08 5.15
CA LEU A 316 -22.00 17.05 4.86
C LEU A 316 -22.65 15.72 4.45
N ASP A 317 -23.71 15.33 5.15
CA ASP A 317 -24.35 14.02 5.05
C ASP A 317 -25.68 14.06 4.27
N GLY A 318 -26.15 15.25 3.87
CA GLY A 318 -27.41 15.39 3.11
C GLY A 318 -28.66 15.16 3.98
N ILE A 319 -28.59 15.42 5.29
CA ILE A 319 -29.75 15.23 6.18
C ILE A 319 -30.70 16.43 6.06
N ASP A 320 -31.86 16.22 5.45
CA ASP A 320 -32.91 17.21 5.19
C ASP A 320 -32.44 18.45 4.37
N VAL A 321 -31.24 18.37 3.77
CA VAL A 321 -30.65 19.37 2.86
C VAL A 321 -29.87 18.68 1.75
N GLU A 322 -29.67 19.35 0.60
CA GLU A 322 -28.72 18.83 -0.41
C GLU A 322 -27.28 18.84 0.13
N VAL A 323 -26.51 17.80 -0.20
CA VAL A 323 -25.09 17.74 0.15
C VAL A 323 -24.37 18.95 -0.41
N ASN A 324 -23.69 19.69 0.45
CA ASN A 324 -22.90 20.85 0.09
C ASN A 324 -21.59 20.86 0.91
N SER A 325 -20.59 20.24 0.33
CA SER A 325 -19.29 20.05 1.00
C SER A 325 -18.59 21.37 1.35
N GLU A 326 -18.72 22.41 0.51
CA GLU A 326 -18.10 23.73 0.77
C GLU A 326 -18.77 24.41 1.98
N ARG A 327 -20.10 24.40 2.03
CA ARG A 327 -20.86 24.95 3.17
C ARG A 327 -20.62 24.14 4.43
N ALA A 328 -20.63 22.81 4.35
CA ALA A 328 -20.31 21.92 5.46
C ALA A 328 -18.93 22.23 6.05
N LEU A 329 -17.90 22.31 5.20
CA LEU A 329 -16.55 22.63 5.63
C LEU A 329 -16.46 24.00 6.32
N SER A 330 -17.12 25.02 5.77
CA SER A 330 -17.12 26.37 6.34
C SER A 330 -17.74 26.38 7.74
N LEU A 331 -18.90 25.75 7.93
CA LEU A 331 -19.62 25.70 9.21
C LEU A 331 -18.86 24.86 10.26
N ILE A 332 -18.38 23.68 9.87
CA ILE A 332 -17.62 22.78 10.78
C ILE A 332 -16.29 23.45 11.17
N THR A 333 -15.61 24.13 10.22
CA THR A 333 -14.38 24.87 10.53
C THR A 333 -14.63 26.00 11.50
N GLY A 334 -15.68 26.81 11.29
CA GLY A 334 -16.06 27.87 12.22
C GLY A 334 -16.36 27.36 13.63
N ALA A 335 -17.11 26.28 13.75
CA ALA A 335 -17.41 25.63 15.02
C ALA A 335 -16.14 25.06 15.70
N ALA A 336 -15.24 24.46 14.92
CA ALA A 336 -13.97 23.95 15.41
C ALA A 336 -13.03 25.05 15.91
N GLU A 337 -12.96 26.20 15.20
CA GLU A 337 -12.21 27.37 15.63
C GLU A 337 -12.78 28.01 16.88
N ALA A 338 -14.10 27.98 17.07
CA ALA A 338 -14.77 28.40 18.30
C ALA A 338 -14.53 27.39 19.47
N GLY A 339 -14.02 26.20 19.18
CA GLY A 339 -13.57 25.22 20.18
C GLY A 339 -14.52 24.07 20.45
N VAL A 340 -15.51 23.82 19.59
CA VAL A 340 -16.38 22.63 19.65
C VAL A 340 -15.53 21.38 19.36
N MET A 341 -15.43 20.49 20.34
CA MET A 341 -14.53 19.33 20.28
C MET A 341 -14.93 18.35 19.18
N GLU A 342 -16.21 18.11 19.04
CA GLU A 342 -16.77 17.22 18.02
C GLU A 342 -16.50 17.76 16.60
N ALA A 343 -16.56 19.07 16.40
CA ALA A 343 -16.24 19.71 15.13
C ALA A 343 -14.75 19.60 14.79
N ILE A 344 -13.86 19.74 15.78
CA ILE A 344 -12.42 19.53 15.61
C ILE A 344 -12.13 18.09 15.16
N HIS A 345 -12.71 17.12 15.85
CA HIS A 345 -12.57 15.69 15.50
C HIS A 345 -13.16 15.38 14.13
N GLN A 346 -14.30 16.00 13.78
CA GLN A 346 -14.91 15.83 12.46
C GLN A 346 -13.99 16.34 11.33
N LEU A 347 -13.28 17.45 11.52
CA LEU A 347 -12.29 17.94 10.54
C LEU A 347 -11.11 16.97 10.38
N VAL A 348 -10.65 16.35 11.48
CA VAL A 348 -9.65 15.28 11.39
C VAL A 348 -10.14 14.18 10.45
N THR A 349 -11.34 13.68 10.70
CA THR A 349 -11.95 12.60 9.91
C THR A 349 -12.13 13.02 8.44
N MET A 350 -12.63 14.23 8.18
CA MET A 350 -12.82 14.76 6.82
C MET A 350 -11.52 14.78 6.02
N TYR A 351 -10.44 15.33 6.60
CA TYR A 351 -9.16 15.42 5.90
C TYR A 351 -8.46 14.07 5.74
N GLU A 352 -8.60 13.15 6.69
CA GLU A 352 -8.01 11.81 6.61
C GLU A 352 -8.77 10.88 5.65
N THR A 353 -10.09 10.99 5.58
CA THR A 353 -10.92 10.14 4.74
C THR A 353 -11.19 10.73 3.35
N GLY A 354 -11.12 12.05 3.21
CA GLY A 354 -11.54 12.76 2.01
C GLY A 354 -13.04 13.01 1.95
N LYS A 355 -13.78 12.83 3.05
CA LYS A 355 -15.24 13.05 3.09
C LYS A 355 -15.54 14.56 3.03
N GLY A 356 -16.17 15.01 1.95
CA GLY A 356 -16.54 16.42 1.75
C GLY A 356 -15.36 17.37 1.46
N VAL A 357 -14.12 16.88 1.45
CA VAL A 357 -12.91 17.67 1.14
C VAL A 357 -11.90 16.79 0.38
N ALA A 358 -10.96 17.41 -0.31
CA ALA A 358 -9.80 16.67 -0.79
C ALA A 358 -9.01 16.12 0.41
N ARG A 359 -8.58 14.86 0.32
CA ARG A 359 -7.78 14.21 1.37
C ARG A 359 -6.47 14.98 1.58
N ASP A 360 -6.18 15.32 2.83
CA ASP A 360 -4.98 16.09 3.21
C ASP A 360 -4.54 15.65 4.61
N TYR A 361 -3.62 14.72 4.66
CA TYR A 361 -3.11 14.16 5.92
C TYR A 361 -2.38 15.19 6.78
N HIS A 362 -1.72 16.20 6.18
CA HIS A 362 -1.06 17.25 6.95
C HIS A 362 -2.06 18.11 7.70
N LYS A 363 -3.16 18.51 7.05
CA LYS A 363 -4.25 19.22 7.72
C LYS A 363 -4.95 18.33 8.76
N GLY A 364 -5.12 17.04 8.48
CA GLY A 364 -5.62 16.07 9.46
C GLY A 364 -4.78 16.08 10.74
N ILE A 365 -3.46 16.02 10.62
CA ILE A 365 -2.50 16.10 11.74
C ILE A 365 -2.62 17.44 12.49
N GLU A 366 -2.72 18.57 11.79
CA GLU A 366 -2.87 19.87 12.43
C GLU A 366 -4.14 19.96 13.30
N TRP A 367 -5.27 19.48 12.77
CA TRP A 367 -6.51 19.44 13.53
C TRP A 367 -6.46 18.42 14.68
N ARG A 368 -5.84 17.27 14.49
CA ARG A 368 -5.66 16.26 15.55
C ARG A 368 -4.78 16.81 16.69
N LYS A 369 -3.73 17.56 16.40
CA LYS A 369 -2.94 18.28 17.42
C LYS A 369 -3.82 19.25 18.23
N LYS A 370 -4.71 20.02 17.59
CA LYS A 370 -5.66 20.90 18.29
C LYS A 370 -6.65 20.11 19.16
N TYR A 371 -7.14 18.97 18.66
CA TYR A 371 -8.04 18.09 19.41
C TYR A 371 -7.36 17.53 20.67
N ILE A 372 -6.14 17.05 20.56
CA ILE A 372 -5.33 16.55 21.69
C ILE A 372 -5.11 17.64 22.75
N VAL A 373 -4.89 18.89 22.36
CA VAL A 373 -4.77 20.02 23.33
C VAL A 373 -6.06 20.16 24.14
N LYS A 374 -7.22 20.04 23.51
CA LYS A 374 -8.51 20.10 24.20
C LYS A 374 -8.74 18.88 25.10
N LEU A 375 -8.38 17.68 24.64
CA LEU A 375 -8.47 16.46 25.47
C LEU A 375 -7.55 16.53 26.70
N LYS A 376 -6.33 17.08 26.56
CA LYS A 376 -5.42 17.32 27.70
C LYS A 376 -6.07 18.24 28.75
N ALA A 377 -6.73 19.30 28.31
CA ALA A 377 -7.45 20.20 29.20
C ALA A 377 -8.61 19.49 29.93
N ALA A 378 -9.43 18.76 29.18
CA ALA A 378 -10.53 17.97 29.73
C ALA A 378 -10.05 16.87 30.71
N TYR A 379 -8.95 16.19 30.39
CA TYR A 379 -8.33 15.21 31.29
C TYR A 379 -7.79 15.87 32.57
N LYS A 380 -7.18 17.04 32.45
CA LYS A 380 -6.68 17.80 33.63
C LYS A 380 -7.80 18.27 34.57
N GLU A 381 -8.96 18.60 34.01
CA GLU A 381 -10.15 19.05 34.78
C GLU A 381 -10.87 17.88 35.44
N ASN A 382 -11.04 16.79 34.71
CA ASN A 382 -11.82 15.63 35.17
C ASN A 382 -11.04 14.34 35.02
N GLY A 383 -9.94 14.09 35.61
CA GLY A 383 -9.04 12.91 35.53
C GLY A 383 -9.66 11.51 35.37
N SER A 384 -10.80 11.40 34.65
CA SER A 384 -11.52 10.15 34.41
C SER A 384 -10.72 9.18 33.53
N GLU A 385 -10.93 7.87 33.76
CA GLU A 385 -10.33 6.82 32.93
C GLU A 385 -10.76 6.95 31.46
N GLU A 386 -11.99 7.37 31.20
CA GLU A 386 -12.49 7.60 29.85
C GLU A 386 -11.73 8.70 29.12
N ASN A 387 -11.50 9.85 29.79
CA ASN A 387 -10.72 10.95 29.21
C ASN A 387 -9.24 10.57 29.01
N ALA A 388 -8.68 9.78 29.94
CA ALA A 388 -7.34 9.24 29.81
C ALA A 388 -7.21 8.32 28.59
N LYS A 389 -8.19 7.44 28.39
CA LYS A 389 -8.25 6.54 27.26
C LYS A 389 -8.39 7.29 25.93
N LYS A 390 -9.36 8.20 25.82
CA LYS A 390 -9.51 9.04 24.61
C LYS A 390 -8.23 9.81 24.27
N LEU A 391 -7.58 10.37 25.30
CA LEU A 391 -6.33 11.10 25.11
C LEU A 391 -5.20 10.19 24.62
N THR A 392 -5.01 9.02 25.21
CA THR A 392 -3.98 8.06 24.79
C THR A 392 -4.23 7.53 23.38
N ASP A 393 -5.48 7.23 23.02
CA ASP A 393 -5.87 6.74 21.71
C ASP A 393 -5.63 7.80 20.61
N GLU A 394 -5.91 9.07 20.89
CA GLU A 394 -5.67 10.16 19.92
C GLU A 394 -4.19 10.53 19.77
N ILE A 395 -3.40 10.44 20.83
CA ILE A 395 -1.94 10.64 20.75
C ILE A 395 -1.33 9.47 19.95
N TRP A 396 -1.81 8.24 20.14
CA TRP A 396 -1.41 7.09 19.34
C TRP A 396 -1.72 7.34 17.85
N SER A 397 -2.97 7.67 17.52
CA SER A 397 -3.38 7.95 16.14
C SER A 397 -2.59 9.10 15.51
N LEU A 398 -2.18 10.11 16.30
CA LEU A 398 -1.28 11.16 15.85
C LEU A 398 0.10 10.58 15.46
N GLY A 399 0.67 9.76 16.33
CA GLY A 399 1.94 9.10 16.08
C GLY A 399 1.91 8.22 14.82
N ASP A 400 0.84 7.44 14.64
CA ASP A 400 0.65 6.59 13.46
C ASP A 400 0.55 7.42 12.16
N ALA A 401 -0.22 8.52 12.17
CA ALA A 401 -0.34 9.41 11.01
C ALA A 401 1.00 10.09 10.66
N GLN A 402 1.75 10.54 11.67
CA GLN A 402 3.07 11.13 11.49
C GLN A 402 4.08 10.10 10.95
N TYR A 403 4.07 8.88 11.50
CA TYR A 403 4.92 7.80 11.04
C TYR A 403 4.65 7.42 9.57
N ALA A 404 3.37 7.32 9.21
CA ALA A 404 2.96 7.02 7.84
C ALA A 404 3.40 8.09 6.82
N LEU A 405 3.54 9.35 7.24
CA LEU A 405 4.07 10.45 6.41
C LEU A 405 5.60 10.58 6.47
N GLY A 406 6.30 9.68 7.17
CA GLY A 406 7.75 9.73 7.32
C GLY A 406 8.24 10.82 8.30
N LEU A 407 7.35 11.44 9.09
CA LEU A 407 7.68 12.41 10.13
C LEU A 407 8.15 11.68 11.40
N ILE A 408 9.28 10.99 11.28
CA ILE A 408 9.77 10.01 12.27
C ILE A 408 10.03 10.66 13.64
N ASP A 409 10.60 11.88 13.67
CA ASP A 409 10.88 12.59 14.93
C ASP A 409 9.60 13.00 15.65
N ASP A 410 8.65 13.58 14.93
CA ASP A 410 7.34 13.97 15.46
C ASP A 410 6.57 12.74 15.99
N ALA A 411 6.57 11.63 15.24
CA ALA A 411 5.96 10.36 15.65
C ALA A 411 6.60 9.85 16.95
N GLY A 412 7.94 9.91 17.04
CA GLY A 412 8.68 9.53 18.23
C GLY A 412 8.27 10.32 19.48
N GLU A 413 8.09 11.64 19.35
CA GLU A 413 7.62 12.47 20.48
C GLU A 413 6.17 12.15 20.86
N SER A 414 5.29 11.90 19.88
CA SER A 414 3.91 11.50 20.15
C SER A 414 3.84 10.15 20.88
N TYR A 415 4.56 9.13 20.43
CA TYR A 415 4.59 7.83 21.12
C TYR A 415 5.25 7.91 22.49
N LYS A 416 6.24 8.75 22.67
CA LYS A 416 6.87 8.99 23.98
C LYS A 416 5.92 9.66 24.96
N GLU A 417 5.12 10.60 24.51
CA GLU A 417 4.08 11.24 25.32
C GLU A 417 3.00 10.22 25.72
N MET A 418 2.50 9.42 24.76
CA MET A 418 1.53 8.35 25.03
C MET A 418 2.08 7.36 26.05
N CYS A 419 3.31 6.91 25.85
CA CYS A 419 4.01 5.95 26.70
C CYS A 419 4.16 6.49 28.14
N GLY A 420 4.59 7.76 28.28
CA GLY A 420 4.73 8.40 29.59
C GLY A 420 3.41 8.53 30.35
N LEU A 421 2.33 8.89 29.66
CA LEU A 421 1.01 8.95 30.25
C LEU A 421 0.49 7.57 30.68
N ALA A 422 0.63 6.57 29.80
CA ALA A 422 0.20 5.20 30.08
C ALA A 422 1.00 4.57 31.23
N GLU A 423 2.31 4.83 31.31
CA GLU A 423 3.17 4.38 32.41
C GLU A 423 2.77 5.00 33.76
N ALA A 424 2.51 6.31 33.76
CA ALA A 424 2.07 7.01 34.98
C ALA A 424 0.72 6.48 35.48
N LEU A 425 -0.23 6.22 34.59
CA LEU A 425 -1.53 5.64 34.90
C LEU A 425 -1.44 4.21 35.42
N SER A 426 -0.61 3.37 34.79
CA SER A 426 -0.36 2.01 35.25
C SER A 426 0.27 1.98 36.64
N LYS A 427 1.29 2.82 36.90
CA LYS A 427 1.93 2.94 38.22
C LYS A 427 1.00 3.45 39.32
N SER A 428 -0.06 4.21 38.99
CA SER A 428 -1.07 4.67 39.95
C SER A 428 -2.11 3.60 40.30
N GLY A 429 -1.97 2.37 39.77
CA GLY A 429 -2.82 1.22 40.06
C GLY A 429 -3.91 0.96 39.02
N ASN A 430 -3.89 1.67 37.89
CA ASN A 430 -4.82 1.41 36.79
C ASN A 430 -4.19 0.48 35.76
N ASN A 431 -4.31 -0.82 35.95
CA ASN A 431 -3.74 -1.86 35.11
C ASN A 431 -4.34 -1.90 33.68
N SER A 432 -5.44 -1.14 33.42
CA SER A 432 -6.03 -1.04 32.08
C SER A 432 -5.06 -0.41 31.06
N PHE A 433 -4.11 0.41 31.51
CA PHE A 433 -3.12 1.10 30.70
C PHE A 433 -1.78 0.36 30.54
N GLU A 434 -1.57 -0.80 31.23
CA GLU A 434 -0.34 -1.58 31.06
C GLU A 434 -0.14 -2.03 29.59
N ARG A 435 -1.22 -2.42 28.93
CA ARG A 435 -1.15 -2.77 27.51
C ARG A 435 -0.83 -1.57 26.64
N THR A 436 -1.44 -0.41 26.87
CA THR A 436 -1.14 0.83 26.14
C THR A 436 0.32 1.23 26.32
N TYR A 437 0.89 1.05 27.53
CA TYR A 437 2.30 1.26 27.79
C TYR A 437 3.19 0.30 26.98
N SER A 438 2.86 -1.01 26.98
CA SER A 438 3.59 -2.01 26.17
C SER A 438 3.57 -1.68 24.69
N VAL A 439 2.40 -1.29 24.16
CA VAL A 439 2.25 -0.89 22.74
C VAL A 439 3.05 0.39 22.45
N GLY A 440 3.06 1.35 23.36
CA GLY A 440 3.89 2.55 23.24
C GLY A 440 5.38 2.24 23.16
N LEU A 441 5.87 1.34 24.01
CA LEU A 441 7.25 0.85 23.95
C LEU A 441 7.56 0.17 22.61
N TYR A 442 6.63 -0.64 22.09
CA TYR A 442 6.80 -1.27 20.78
C TYR A 442 6.99 -0.22 19.66
N PHE A 443 6.18 0.83 19.63
CA PHE A 443 6.32 1.91 18.62
C PHE A 443 7.58 2.74 18.83
N LEU A 444 8.00 3.00 20.09
CA LEU A 444 9.29 3.63 20.35
C LEU A 444 10.47 2.78 19.87
N GLY A 445 10.34 1.45 19.98
CA GLY A 445 11.26 0.50 19.36
C GLY A 445 11.32 0.67 17.86
N SER A 446 10.14 0.76 17.19
CA SER A 446 10.04 0.96 15.74
C SER A 446 10.66 2.30 15.29
N ILE A 447 10.48 3.37 16.08
CA ILE A 447 11.13 4.66 15.81
C ILE A 447 12.66 4.56 15.95
N ALA A 448 13.16 3.88 16.99
CA ALA A 448 14.59 3.70 17.19
C ALA A 448 15.23 2.89 16.06
N ASP A 449 14.54 1.83 15.60
CA ASP A 449 14.94 1.01 14.46
C ASP A 449 14.98 1.83 13.16
N ALA A 450 13.93 2.61 12.87
CA ALA A 450 13.88 3.50 11.72
C ALA A 450 15.00 4.57 11.71
N LYS A 451 15.52 4.93 12.90
CA LYS A 451 16.69 5.82 13.07
C LYS A 451 18.02 5.07 13.02
N GLY A 452 18.04 3.76 12.81
CA GLY A 452 19.23 2.93 12.82
C GLY A 452 19.77 2.60 14.21
N ASN A 453 19.10 2.98 15.30
CA ASN A 453 19.54 2.69 16.67
C ASN A 453 18.98 1.33 17.15
N GLN A 454 19.60 0.27 16.63
CA GLN A 454 19.16 -1.12 16.88
C GLN A 454 19.22 -1.53 18.34
N GLN A 455 20.21 -1.06 19.09
CA GLN A 455 20.35 -1.40 20.51
C GLN A 455 19.18 -0.83 21.33
N THR A 456 18.85 0.45 21.10
CA THR A 456 17.69 1.09 21.77
C THR A 456 16.37 0.46 21.34
N ALA A 457 16.24 0.08 20.05
CA ALA A 457 15.08 -0.63 19.54
C ALA A 457 14.86 -1.97 20.25
N GLU A 458 15.91 -2.77 20.38
CA GLU A 458 15.91 -4.04 21.09
C GLU A 458 15.45 -3.87 22.55
N GLU A 459 16.02 -2.91 23.29
CA GLU A 459 15.64 -2.64 24.67
C GLU A 459 14.15 -2.29 24.83
N TYR A 460 13.60 -1.51 23.90
CA TYR A 460 12.18 -1.19 23.90
C TYR A 460 11.30 -2.40 23.58
N TYR A 461 11.66 -3.20 22.56
CA TYR A 461 10.90 -4.39 22.19
C TYR A 461 10.94 -5.47 23.28
N GLU A 462 12.10 -5.67 23.96
CA GLU A 462 12.21 -6.61 25.07
C GLU A 462 11.33 -6.20 26.26
N LYS A 463 11.32 -4.90 26.63
CA LYS A 463 10.42 -4.37 27.65
C LYS A 463 8.95 -4.58 27.28
N ALA A 464 8.58 -4.28 26.03
CA ALA A 464 7.24 -4.49 25.51
C ALA A 464 6.84 -5.97 25.57
N LEU A 465 7.74 -6.87 25.16
CA LEU A 465 7.53 -8.32 25.22
C LEU A 465 7.31 -8.82 26.65
N ALA A 466 8.14 -8.35 27.59
CA ALA A 466 8.01 -8.75 28.99
C ALA A 466 6.66 -8.34 29.60
N ILE A 467 6.19 -7.12 29.33
CA ILE A 467 4.87 -6.63 29.78
C ILE A 467 3.75 -7.43 29.13
N SER A 468 3.80 -7.63 27.80
CA SER A 468 2.79 -8.39 27.06
C SER A 468 2.72 -9.85 27.52
N ARG A 469 3.86 -10.47 27.86
CA ARG A 469 3.92 -11.83 28.40
C ARG A 469 3.26 -11.89 29.77
N LYS A 470 3.58 -10.98 30.68
CA LYS A 470 2.92 -10.87 31.99
C LYS A 470 1.39 -10.72 31.83
N LEU A 471 0.95 -9.79 31.00
CA LEU A 471 -0.48 -9.56 30.74
C LEU A 471 -1.18 -10.78 30.13
N SER A 472 -0.49 -11.51 29.27
CA SER A 472 -1.00 -12.75 28.68
C SER A 472 -1.21 -13.83 29.73
N GLU A 473 -0.24 -14.02 30.64
CA GLU A 473 -0.30 -15.01 31.74
C GLU A 473 -1.40 -14.65 32.75
N GLU A 474 -1.53 -13.37 33.10
CA GLU A 474 -2.52 -12.89 34.07
C GLU A 474 -3.96 -12.89 33.55
N THR A 475 -4.14 -12.57 32.27
CA THR A 475 -5.48 -12.31 31.71
C THR A 475 -5.99 -13.36 30.75
N GLY A 476 -5.10 -14.14 30.13
CA GLY A 476 -5.41 -15.06 29.03
C GLY A 476 -6.00 -14.40 27.78
N LYS A 477 -6.01 -13.06 27.72
CA LYS A 477 -6.65 -12.31 26.62
C LYS A 477 -5.88 -12.45 25.31
N LEU A 478 -6.60 -12.33 24.18
CA LEU A 478 -6.04 -12.47 22.82
C LEU A 478 -5.08 -11.33 22.48
N LEU A 479 -5.38 -10.09 22.88
CA LEU A 479 -4.60 -8.90 22.49
C LEU A 479 -3.16 -8.93 23.03
N PRO A 480 -2.88 -9.21 24.31
CA PRO A 480 -1.51 -9.34 24.80
C PRO A 480 -0.73 -10.44 24.08
N ARG A 481 -1.36 -11.57 23.75
CA ARG A 481 -0.70 -12.65 22.97
C ARG A 481 -0.31 -12.19 21.56
N ARG A 482 -1.17 -11.38 20.91
CA ARG A 482 -0.87 -10.76 19.62
C ARG A 482 0.27 -9.76 19.73
N ASP A 483 0.28 -8.94 20.77
CA ASP A 483 1.34 -7.98 21.05
C ASP A 483 2.69 -8.70 21.28
N MET A 484 2.71 -9.84 21.97
CA MET A 484 3.90 -10.72 22.12
C MET A 484 4.43 -11.17 20.76
N SER A 485 3.56 -11.68 19.89
CA SER A 485 3.95 -12.11 18.54
C SER A 485 4.56 -10.97 17.72
N ASN A 486 4.03 -9.75 17.83
CA ASN A 486 4.57 -8.57 17.17
C ASN A 486 5.98 -8.22 17.70
N CYS A 487 6.18 -8.24 19.02
CA CYS A 487 7.49 -8.02 19.63
C CYS A 487 8.50 -9.08 19.21
N CYS A 488 8.12 -10.37 19.20
CA CYS A 488 8.99 -11.45 18.75
C CYS A 488 9.43 -11.25 17.29
N ARG A 489 8.51 -10.84 16.41
CA ARG A 489 8.86 -10.53 15.02
C ARG A 489 9.84 -9.35 14.89
N ALA A 490 9.65 -8.29 15.67
CA ALA A 490 10.53 -7.14 15.67
C ALA A 490 11.93 -7.52 16.20
N LEU A 491 12.00 -8.27 17.30
CA LEU A 491 13.27 -8.77 17.85
C LEU A 491 13.99 -9.74 16.90
N SER A 492 13.22 -10.57 16.17
CA SER A 492 13.79 -11.42 15.12
C SER A 492 14.43 -10.60 14.01
N GLU A 493 13.83 -9.49 13.61
CA GLU A 493 14.40 -8.61 12.59
C GLU A 493 15.70 -7.96 13.06
N ILE A 494 15.73 -7.44 14.29
CA ILE A 494 16.96 -6.88 14.90
C ILE A 494 18.07 -7.94 14.96
N ALA A 495 17.76 -9.15 15.44
CA ALA A 495 18.72 -10.24 15.49
C ALA A 495 19.25 -10.62 14.09
N LYS A 496 18.35 -10.65 13.08
CA LYS A 496 18.71 -10.92 11.69
C LYS A 496 19.69 -9.88 11.13
N VAL A 497 19.39 -8.59 11.33
CA VAL A 497 20.25 -7.48 10.86
C VAL A 497 21.63 -7.55 11.53
N ARG A 498 21.70 -7.94 12.80
CA ARG A 498 22.95 -8.17 13.53
C ARG A 498 23.70 -9.43 13.07
N GLY A 499 23.08 -10.28 12.25
CA GLY A 499 23.64 -11.54 11.78
C GLY A 499 23.43 -12.73 12.72
N ASP A 500 22.76 -12.55 13.86
CA ASP A 500 22.40 -13.66 14.77
C ASP A 500 21.13 -14.37 14.27
N LEU A 501 21.32 -15.18 13.23
CA LEU A 501 20.23 -15.87 12.56
C LEU A 501 19.58 -16.96 13.43
N ASP A 502 20.28 -17.48 14.44
CA ASP A 502 19.77 -18.51 15.33
C ASP A 502 18.83 -17.90 16.39
N THR A 503 19.17 -16.72 16.94
CA THR A 503 18.25 -15.97 17.80
C THR A 503 17.04 -15.45 17.02
N ALA A 504 17.25 -14.97 15.79
CA ALA A 504 16.16 -14.56 14.91
C ALA A 504 15.15 -15.70 14.69
N GLN A 505 15.64 -16.91 14.44
CA GLN A 505 14.78 -18.11 14.27
C GLN A 505 13.98 -18.44 15.53
N LYS A 506 14.59 -18.41 16.71
CA LYS A 506 13.90 -18.68 17.98
C LYS A 506 12.73 -17.72 18.23
N TYR A 507 12.92 -16.43 17.99
CA TYR A 507 11.83 -15.47 18.11
C TYR A 507 10.71 -15.73 17.09
N LEU A 508 11.02 -16.10 15.84
CA LEU A 508 10.00 -16.48 14.86
C LEU A 508 9.26 -17.77 15.24
N GLU A 509 9.95 -18.77 15.81
CA GLU A 509 9.34 -19.99 16.30
C GLU A 509 8.35 -19.67 17.44
N GLU A 510 8.70 -18.81 18.39
CA GLU A 510 7.77 -18.34 19.43
C GLU A 510 6.56 -17.59 18.80
N SER A 511 6.81 -16.68 17.85
CA SER A 511 5.75 -15.94 17.17
C SER A 511 4.75 -16.85 16.47
N ILE A 512 5.22 -17.82 15.67
CA ILE A 512 4.33 -18.70 14.90
C ILE A 512 3.55 -19.67 15.80
N GLU A 513 4.11 -20.11 16.92
CA GLU A 513 3.40 -20.93 17.89
C GLU A 513 2.24 -20.15 18.54
N ILE A 514 2.48 -18.89 18.93
CA ILE A 514 1.45 -18.00 19.44
C ILE A 514 0.34 -17.81 18.40
N ASN A 515 0.71 -17.53 17.15
CA ASN A 515 -0.25 -17.25 16.09
C ASN A 515 -1.04 -18.47 15.66
N LYS A 516 -0.44 -19.67 15.66
CA LYS A 516 -1.16 -20.93 15.43
C LYS A 516 -2.18 -21.20 16.54
N ALA A 517 -1.82 -20.95 17.79
CA ALA A 517 -2.75 -21.08 18.91
C ALA A 517 -3.90 -20.04 18.80
N LEU A 518 -3.61 -18.79 18.46
CA LEU A 518 -4.61 -17.76 18.21
C LEU A 518 -5.54 -18.13 17.04
N MET A 519 -5.01 -18.69 15.97
CA MET A 519 -5.80 -19.16 14.83
C MET A 519 -6.72 -20.32 15.22
N ALA A 520 -6.22 -21.31 15.99
CA ALA A 520 -7.03 -22.41 16.44
C ALA A 520 -8.19 -21.98 17.35
N GLU A 521 -8.00 -20.90 18.12
CA GLU A 521 -9.01 -20.35 19.03
C GLU A 521 -10.02 -19.44 18.31
N THR A 522 -9.59 -18.64 17.33
CA THR A 522 -10.42 -17.58 16.73
C THR A 522 -10.88 -17.87 15.32
N GLY A 523 -10.11 -18.60 14.52
CA GLY A 523 -10.37 -18.88 13.10
C GLY A 523 -10.41 -17.65 12.19
N THR A 524 -10.07 -16.45 12.70
CA THR A 524 -10.26 -15.19 11.99
C THR A 524 -9.26 -14.98 10.84
N ALA A 525 -9.64 -14.16 9.85
CA ALA A 525 -8.73 -13.73 8.78
C ALA A 525 -7.48 -13.04 9.33
N ALA A 526 -7.62 -12.24 10.40
CA ALA A 526 -6.49 -11.57 11.06
C ALA A 526 -5.48 -12.56 11.65
N SER A 527 -5.93 -13.66 12.29
CA SER A 527 -5.03 -14.68 12.82
C SER A 527 -4.33 -15.49 11.72
N ARG A 528 -5.03 -15.78 10.61
CA ARG A 528 -4.41 -16.39 9.41
C ARG A 528 -3.38 -15.46 8.76
N ARG A 529 -3.67 -14.15 8.70
CA ARG A 529 -2.72 -13.13 8.22
C ARG A 529 -1.45 -13.09 9.09
N SER A 530 -1.59 -13.22 10.41
CA SER A 530 -0.41 -13.26 11.30
C SER A 530 0.51 -14.44 10.99
N ILE A 531 -0.03 -15.62 10.71
CA ILE A 531 0.76 -16.80 10.30
C ILE A 531 1.40 -16.57 8.91
N TYR A 532 0.68 -15.95 8.00
CA TYR A 532 1.23 -15.55 6.70
C TYR A 532 2.50 -14.69 6.88
N VAL A 533 2.44 -13.68 7.75
CA VAL A 533 3.59 -12.80 8.03
C VAL A 533 4.75 -13.59 8.63
N ASP A 534 4.49 -14.51 9.55
CA ASP A 534 5.54 -15.35 10.13
C ASP A 534 6.23 -16.21 9.06
N TYR A 535 5.48 -16.86 8.16
CA TYR A 535 6.08 -17.63 7.06
C TYR A 535 6.89 -16.77 6.10
N ILE A 536 6.45 -15.54 5.79
CA ILE A 536 7.26 -14.59 5.01
C ILE A 536 8.61 -14.33 5.71
N ARG A 537 8.59 -14.08 7.02
CA ARG A 537 9.80 -13.83 7.80
C ARG A 537 10.72 -15.05 7.86
N PHE A 538 10.18 -16.27 7.99
CA PHE A 538 10.97 -17.49 7.88
C PHE A 538 11.61 -17.65 6.50
N GLY A 539 10.88 -17.31 5.44
CA GLY A 539 11.41 -17.30 4.08
C GLY A 539 12.56 -16.29 3.91
N ASP A 540 12.39 -15.09 4.46
CA ASP A 540 13.43 -14.06 4.45
C ASP A 540 14.66 -14.50 5.26
N LEU A 541 14.48 -15.16 6.41
CA LEU A 541 15.57 -15.70 7.22
C LEU A 541 16.32 -16.85 6.51
N ALA A 542 15.59 -17.75 5.84
CA ALA A 542 16.20 -18.82 5.04
C ALA A 542 17.03 -18.25 3.88
N LYS A 543 16.55 -17.18 3.26
CA LYS A 543 17.27 -16.45 2.20
C LYS A 543 18.59 -15.85 2.73
N GLU A 544 18.60 -15.29 3.95
CA GLU A 544 19.82 -14.80 4.58
C GLU A 544 20.84 -15.93 4.87
N ARG A 545 20.35 -17.17 5.08
CA ARG A 545 21.18 -18.37 5.20
C ARG A 545 21.60 -18.95 3.84
N GLU A 546 21.29 -18.27 2.75
CA GLU A 546 21.49 -18.76 1.37
C GLU A 546 20.70 -20.05 1.05
N ASP A 547 19.74 -20.43 1.89
CA ASP A 547 18.84 -21.55 1.64
C ASP A 547 17.64 -21.10 0.80
N LEU A 548 17.89 -20.93 -0.51
CA LEU A 548 16.85 -20.51 -1.45
C LEU A 548 15.72 -21.57 -1.60
N THR A 549 16.00 -22.83 -1.28
CA THR A 549 15.00 -23.90 -1.32
C THR A 549 14.09 -23.81 -0.10
N GLY A 550 14.65 -23.69 1.09
CA GLY A 550 13.88 -23.46 2.32
C GLY A 550 13.07 -22.15 2.25
N ALA A 551 13.66 -21.09 1.67
CA ALA A 551 12.94 -19.83 1.43
C ALA A 551 11.71 -20.06 0.53
N GLN A 552 11.86 -20.85 -0.56
CA GLN A 552 10.76 -21.17 -1.46
C GLN A 552 9.61 -21.87 -0.71
N GLU A 553 9.93 -22.89 0.11
CA GLU A 553 8.91 -23.64 0.88
C GLU A 553 8.12 -22.74 1.83
N TYR A 554 8.79 -21.79 2.50
CA TYR A 554 8.11 -20.86 3.41
C TYR A 554 7.27 -19.83 2.66
N TYR A 555 7.76 -19.30 1.53
CA TYR A 555 6.98 -18.36 0.70
C TYR A 555 5.77 -19.05 0.09
N GLU A 556 5.86 -20.33 -0.32
CA GLU A 556 4.72 -21.11 -0.81
C GLU A 556 3.67 -21.34 0.28
N LYS A 557 4.08 -21.66 1.53
CA LYS A 557 3.16 -21.77 2.66
C LYS A 557 2.43 -20.44 2.93
N ALA A 558 3.16 -19.32 2.88
CA ALA A 558 2.57 -18.01 2.99
C ALA A 558 1.60 -17.71 1.85
N PHE A 559 2.00 -18.00 0.60
CA PHE A 559 1.21 -17.81 -0.60
C PHE A 559 -0.14 -18.54 -0.56
N GLU A 560 -0.18 -19.81 -0.14
CA GLU A 560 -1.43 -20.56 -0.04
C GLU A 560 -2.41 -19.94 0.98
N ILE A 561 -1.90 -19.41 2.10
CA ILE A 561 -2.74 -18.74 3.09
C ILE A 561 -3.34 -17.45 2.51
N ILE A 562 -2.50 -16.62 1.89
CA ILE A 562 -2.97 -15.31 1.41
C ILE A 562 -3.84 -15.43 0.16
N LYS A 563 -3.59 -16.41 -0.70
CA LYS A 563 -4.41 -16.73 -1.86
C LYS A 563 -5.84 -17.12 -1.44
N LEU A 564 -5.96 -17.92 -0.38
CA LEU A 564 -7.24 -18.27 0.18
C LEU A 564 -7.95 -17.05 0.79
N LEU A 565 -7.24 -16.25 1.60
CA LEU A 565 -7.78 -15.03 2.20
C LEU A 565 -8.23 -14.01 1.15
N ALA A 566 -7.44 -13.78 0.10
CA ALA A 566 -7.79 -12.88 -0.99
C ALA A 566 -9.04 -13.36 -1.75
N LYS A 567 -9.20 -14.68 -1.91
CA LYS A 567 -10.38 -15.26 -2.53
C LYS A 567 -11.63 -15.17 -1.64
N GLU A 568 -11.48 -15.42 -0.32
CA GLU A 568 -12.61 -15.41 0.63
C GLU A 568 -13.14 -14.00 0.91
N THR A 569 -12.28 -12.99 0.90
CA THR A 569 -12.64 -11.63 1.34
C THR A 569 -12.79 -10.64 0.19
N ASP A 570 -12.24 -10.94 -0.99
CA ASP A 570 -12.10 -10.04 -2.16
C ASP A 570 -11.62 -8.61 -1.79
N SER A 571 -10.89 -8.50 -0.68
CA SER A 571 -10.39 -7.22 -0.16
C SER A 571 -9.17 -6.74 -0.96
N PRO A 572 -9.09 -5.45 -1.34
CA PRO A 572 -7.89 -4.87 -1.93
C PRO A 572 -6.63 -5.09 -1.07
N GLU A 573 -6.77 -5.08 0.25
CA GLU A 573 -5.67 -5.34 1.19
C GLU A 573 -5.08 -6.75 1.01
N TYR A 574 -5.92 -7.79 0.98
CA TYR A 574 -5.42 -9.16 0.82
C TYR A 574 -4.95 -9.46 -0.61
N ARG A 575 -5.54 -8.83 -1.62
CA ARG A 575 -5.01 -8.87 -3.00
C ARG A 575 -3.63 -8.22 -3.09
N ARG A 576 -3.38 -7.16 -2.33
CA ARG A 576 -2.06 -6.53 -2.21
C ARG A 576 -1.04 -7.47 -1.54
N TYR A 577 -1.40 -8.16 -0.45
CA TYR A 577 -0.52 -9.18 0.15
C TYR A 577 -0.28 -10.37 -0.79
N LEU A 578 -1.26 -10.76 -1.60
CA LEU A 578 -1.09 -11.79 -2.63
C LEU A 578 -0.11 -11.34 -3.70
N SER A 579 -0.21 -10.10 -4.16
CA SER A 579 0.75 -9.48 -5.08
C SER A 579 2.17 -9.47 -4.50
N ALA A 580 2.33 -9.05 -3.25
CA ALA A 580 3.62 -9.08 -2.56
C ALA A 580 4.20 -10.51 -2.39
N SER A 581 3.34 -11.53 -2.28
CA SER A 581 3.77 -12.93 -2.24
C SER A 581 4.28 -13.42 -3.60
N TYR A 582 3.60 -13.03 -4.69
CA TYR A 582 4.10 -13.30 -6.04
C TYR A 582 5.46 -12.60 -6.29
N GLU A 583 5.62 -11.37 -5.81
CA GLU A 583 6.89 -10.64 -5.91
C GLU A 583 8.02 -11.38 -5.21
N ARG A 584 7.81 -11.88 -3.96
CA ARG A 584 8.81 -12.66 -3.22
C ARG A 584 9.17 -13.97 -3.91
N LEU A 585 8.17 -14.71 -4.38
CA LEU A 585 8.39 -15.94 -5.16
C LEU A 585 9.17 -15.65 -6.45
N GLY A 586 8.82 -14.57 -7.14
CA GLY A 586 9.52 -14.13 -8.35
C GLY A 586 10.98 -13.75 -8.08
N ARG A 587 11.24 -12.98 -7.01
CA ARG A 587 12.61 -12.63 -6.58
C ARG A 587 13.44 -13.86 -6.20
N ASN A 588 12.84 -14.82 -5.49
CA ASN A 588 13.51 -16.06 -5.11
C ASN A 588 13.83 -16.92 -6.34
N ALA A 589 12.87 -17.09 -7.25
CA ALA A 589 13.07 -17.81 -8.50
C ALA A 589 14.16 -17.15 -9.37
N ARG A 590 14.19 -15.79 -9.43
CA ARG A 590 15.25 -15.04 -10.12
C ARG A 590 16.64 -15.32 -9.52
N LYS A 591 16.76 -15.34 -8.19
CA LYS A 591 18.01 -15.69 -7.49
C LYS A 591 18.45 -17.14 -7.78
N LYS A 592 17.49 -18.08 -7.89
CA LYS A 592 17.73 -19.48 -8.29
C LYS A 592 18.01 -19.63 -9.81
N ARG A 593 17.95 -18.51 -10.58
CA ARG A 593 18.02 -18.49 -12.04
C ARG A 593 16.93 -19.28 -12.76
N GLU A 594 15.80 -19.49 -12.11
CA GLU A 594 14.58 -20.04 -12.68
C GLU A 594 13.79 -18.92 -13.39
N LEU A 595 14.39 -18.31 -14.46
CA LEU A 595 13.91 -17.06 -15.06
C LEU A 595 12.46 -17.16 -15.59
N ARG A 596 12.05 -18.35 -16.10
CA ARG A 596 10.66 -18.55 -16.57
C ARG A 596 9.66 -18.50 -15.43
N ALA A 597 9.94 -19.15 -14.30
CA ALA A 597 9.10 -19.13 -13.12
C ALA A 597 9.06 -17.70 -12.52
N ALA A 598 10.19 -17.01 -12.47
CA ALA A 598 10.26 -15.61 -12.03
C ALA A 598 9.35 -14.71 -12.87
N ARG A 599 9.39 -14.86 -14.21
CA ARG A 599 8.54 -14.08 -15.12
C ARG A 599 7.05 -14.36 -14.93
N GLU A 600 6.67 -15.61 -14.71
CA GLU A 600 5.28 -15.99 -14.42
C GLU A 600 4.80 -15.32 -13.12
N HIS A 601 5.59 -15.38 -12.06
CA HIS A 601 5.24 -14.75 -10.79
C HIS A 601 5.15 -13.23 -10.92
N PHE A 602 6.09 -12.56 -11.57
CA PHE A 602 6.03 -11.10 -11.76
C PHE A 602 4.89 -10.65 -12.69
N ASN A 603 4.51 -11.45 -13.69
CA ASN A 603 3.35 -11.15 -14.52
C ASN A 603 2.03 -11.26 -13.72
N ASN A 604 1.90 -12.26 -12.83
CA ASN A 604 0.76 -12.36 -11.92
C ASN A 604 0.72 -11.20 -10.93
N CYS A 605 1.88 -10.79 -10.41
CA CYS A 605 2.03 -9.59 -9.58
C CYS A 605 1.58 -8.34 -10.34
N LEU A 606 2.02 -8.15 -11.59
CA LEU A 606 1.67 -7.02 -12.44
C LEU A 606 0.16 -6.93 -12.67
N ALA A 607 -0.48 -8.03 -13.07
CA ALA A 607 -1.92 -8.06 -13.32
C ALA A 607 -2.73 -7.66 -12.07
N LEU A 608 -2.32 -8.11 -10.88
CA LEU A 608 -2.96 -7.73 -9.62
C LEU A 608 -2.74 -6.24 -9.29
N ASN A 609 -1.53 -5.73 -9.45
CA ASN A 609 -1.21 -4.34 -9.12
C ASN A 609 -1.84 -3.35 -10.12
N GLU A 610 -1.94 -3.69 -11.41
CA GLU A 610 -2.69 -2.89 -12.39
C GLU A 610 -4.18 -2.83 -12.02
N ALA A 611 -4.78 -3.97 -11.63
CA ALA A 611 -6.17 -4.01 -11.16
C ALA A 611 -6.36 -3.17 -9.89
N LEU A 612 -5.45 -3.27 -8.91
CA LEU A 612 -5.49 -2.49 -7.67
C LEU A 612 -5.36 -0.98 -7.92
N VAL A 613 -4.46 -0.57 -8.83
CA VAL A 613 -4.33 0.85 -9.20
C VAL A 613 -5.61 1.36 -9.88
N LYS A 614 -6.18 0.58 -10.78
CA LYS A 614 -7.45 0.93 -11.45
C LYS A 614 -8.60 1.07 -10.46
N GLU A 615 -8.67 0.21 -9.45
CA GLU A 615 -9.74 0.19 -8.45
C GLU A 615 -9.56 1.26 -7.37
N THR A 616 -8.34 1.39 -6.82
CA THR A 616 -8.11 2.21 -5.62
C THR A 616 -7.39 3.52 -5.92
N GLY A 617 -6.51 3.56 -6.93
CA GLY A 617 -5.70 4.72 -7.32
C GLY A 617 -4.82 5.28 -6.19
N THR A 618 -4.64 4.55 -5.08
CA THR A 618 -3.90 5.03 -3.90
C THR A 618 -2.41 5.20 -4.19
N ILE A 619 -1.74 6.06 -3.43
CA ILE A 619 -0.28 6.22 -3.47
C ILE A 619 0.39 4.85 -3.33
N GLN A 620 -0.07 4.02 -2.39
CA GLN A 620 0.51 2.71 -2.14
C GLN A 620 0.34 1.75 -3.31
N SER A 621 -0.85 1.66 -3.93
CA SER A 621 -1.07 0.78 -5.09
C SER A 621 -0.23 1.20 -6.30
N ARG A 622 -0.09 2.51 -6.54
CA ARG A 622 0.79 3.05 -7.59
C ARG A 622 2.26 2.73 -7.30
N ARG A 623 2.69 2.85 -6.04
CA ARG A 623 4.04 2.48 -5.62
C ARG A 623 4.31 0.99 -5.84
N ASP A 624 3.41 0.11 -5.40
CA ASP A 624 3.53 -1.34 -5.58
C ASP A 624 3.61 -1.72 -7.08
N LEU A 625 2.84 -1.05 -7.95
CA LEU A 625 2.92 -1.21 -9.41
C LEU A 625 4.30 -0.79 -9.95
N SER A 626 4.84 0.34 -9.48
CA SER A 626 6.16 0.82 -9.89
C SER A 626 7.28 -0.15 -9.49
N VAL A 627 7.18 -0.77 -8.31
CA VAL A 627 8.12 -1.82 -7.85
C VAL A 627 8.05 -3.03 -8.78
N THR A 628 6.84 -3.47 -9.16
CA THR A 628 6.66 -4.61 -10.07
C THR A 628 7.28 -4.35 -11.44
N TYR A 629 7.12 -3.15 -12.00
CA TYR A 629 7.82 -2.77 -13.23
C TYR A 629 9.34 -2.77 -13.05
N GLY A 630 9.85 -2.32 -11.91
CA GLY A 630 11.27 -2.39 -11.57
C GLY A 630 11.80 -3.82 -11.57
N GLU A 631 11.08 -4.78 -10.95
CA GLU A 631 11.45 -6.20 -10.91
C GLU A 631 11.42 -6.87 -12.29
N LEU A 632 10.42 -6.55 -13.12
CA LEU A 632 10.36 -7.01 -14.52
C LEU A 632 11.50 -6.44 -15.34
N GLY A 633 11.90 -5.19 -15.09
CA GLY A 633 13.07 -4.57 -15.70
C GLY A 633 14.36 -5.30 -15.36
N GLU A 634 14.57 -5.60 -14.07
CA GLU A 634 15.73 -6.37 -13.62
C GLU A 634 15.73 -7.80 -14.15
N LEU A 635 14.56 -8.44 -14.24
CA LEU A 635 14.45 -9.76 -14.86
C LEU A 635 14.81 -9.73 -16.34
N SER A 636 14.31 -8.76 -17.09
CA SER A 636 14.63 -8.58 -18.51
C SER A 636 16.13 -8.33 -18.73
N LYS A 637 16.77 -7.55 -17.84
CA LYS A 637 18.22 -7.37 -17.85
C LYS A 637 18.96 -8.70 -17.63
N ASN A 638 18.51 -9.56 -16.70
CA ASN A 638 19.10 -10.88 -16.48
C ASN A 638 18.89 -11.86 -17.64
N GLU A 639 17.83 -11.68 -18.42
CA GLU A 639 17.59 -12.43 -19.67
C GLU A 639 18.39 -11.90 -20.86
N GLY A 640 19.09 -10.77 -20.71
CA GLY A 640 19.82 -10.06 -21.77
C GLY A 640 18.95 -9.16 -22.66
N ASP A 641 17.65 -9.02 -22.34
CA ASP A 641 16.74 -8.11 -23.03
C ASP A 641 16.85 -6.69 -22.45
N LEU A 642 17.89 -5.97 -22.89
CA LEU A 642 18.13 -4.59 -22.44
C LEU A 642 17.07 -3.60 -22.96
N ALA A 643 16.35 -3.94 -24.03
CA ALA A 643 15.28 -3.09 -24.56
C ALA A 643 14.02 -3.21 -23.67
N GLY A 644 13.60 -4.43 -23.37
CA GLY A 644 12.51 -4.68 -22.43
C GLY A 644 12.82 -4.17 -21.02
N ALA A 645 14.07 -4.32 -20.56
CA ALA A 645 14.51 -3.78 -19.28
C ALA A 645 14.33 -2.26 -19.21
N GLN A 646 14.72 -1.54 -20.27
CA GLN A 646 14.55 -0.09 -20.36
C GLN A 646 13.06 0.29 -20.35
N GLU A 647 12.22 -0.38 -21.15
CA GLU A 647 10.78 -0.10 -21.22
C GLU A 647 10.12 -0.22 -19.84
N PHE A 648 10.39 -1.29 -19.11
CA PHE A 648 9.82 -1.49 -17.78
C PHE A 648 10.33 -0.46 -16.76
N GLN A 649 11.61 -0.11 -16.78
CA GLN A 649 12.14 0.93 -15.89
C GLN A 649 11.59 2.33 -16.23
N GLU A 650 11.31 2.64 -17.51
CA GLU A 650 10.66 3.90 -17.90
C GLU A 650 9.22 3.99 -17.37
N LYS A 651 8.45 2.88 -17.42
CA LYS A 651 7.11 2.82 -16.80
C LYS A 651 7.18 3.03 -15.28
N SER A 652 8.16 2.42 -14.62
CA SER A 652 8.41 2.64 -13.19
C SER A 652 8.76 4.11 -12.91
N LEU A 653 9.63 4.71 -13.73
CA LEU A 653 10.06 6.10 -13.61
C LEU A 653 8.88 7.07 -13.70
N GLU A 654 7.98 6.89 -14.67
CA GLU A 654 6.80 7.75 -14.83
C GLU A 654 5.95 7.79 -13.56
N ILE A 655 5.66 6.62 -12.97
CA ILE A 655 4.87 6.52 -11.75
C ILE A 655 5.62 7.16 -10.56
N ARG A 656 6.91 6.85 -10.39
CA ARG A 656 7.72 7.34 -9.27
C ARG A 656 7.96 8.84 -9.33
N ALA A 657 8.14 9.41 -10.53
CA ALA A 657 8.24 10.85 -10.73
C ALA A 657 6.93 11.57 -10.36
N ALA A 658 5.78 10.99 -10.73
CA ALA A 658 4.48 11.52 -10.33
C ALA A 658 4.29 11.45 -8.81
N LEU A 659 4.63 10.33 -8.17
CA LEU A 659 4.54 10.15 -6.72
C LEU A 659 5.47 11.10 -5.96
N ALA A 660 6.71 11.25 -6.41
CA ALA A 660 7.67 12.17 -5.78
C ALA A 660 7.20 13.63 -5.83
N LYS A 661 6.56 14.02 -6.95
CA LYS A 661 5.97 15.36 -7.09
C LYS A 661 4.71 15.56 -6.25
N GLU A 662 3.89 14.51 -6.09
CA GLU A 662 2.61 14.56 -5.36
C GLU A 662 2.82 14.56 -3.85
N THR A 663 3.77 13.76 -3.35
CA THR A 663 3.95 13.51 -1.92
C THR A 663 5.08 14.31 -1.30
N GLU A 664 6.08 14.68 -2.09
CA GLU A 664 7.34 15.33 -1.67
C GLU A 664 8.09 14.60 -0.53
N THR A 665 7.74 13.31 -0.29
CA THR A 665 8.36 12.52 0.77
C THR A 665 9.78 12.09 0.41
N VAL A 666 10.62 11.91 1.44
CA VAL A 666 11.99 11.39 1.30
C VAL A 666 11.96 10.03 0.58
N GLU A 667 11.05 9.13 0.99
CA GLU A 667 10.90 7.79 0.42
C GLU A 667 10.57 7.82 -1.09
N ALA A 668 9.64 8.67 -1.50
CA ALA A 668 9.27 8.78 -2.93
C ALA A 668 10.42 9.33 -3.78
N ARG A 669 11.21 10.28 -3.24
CA ARG A 669 12.42 10.81 -3.91
C ARG A 669 13.54 9.77 -3.96
N GLN A 670 13.70 8.95 -2.92
CA GLN A 670 14.62 7.80 -2.92
C GLN A 670 14.25 6.77 -3.99
N ASP A 671 12.99 6.37 -4.04
CA ASP A 671 12.48 5.45 -5.06
C ASP A 671 12.71 5.97 -6.48
N LEU A 672 12.51 7.27 -6.69
CA LEU A 672 12.77 7.94 -7.97
C LEU A 672 14.25 7.86 -8.34
N ALA A 673 15.14 8.24 -7.44
CA ALA A 673 16.58 8.21 -7.68
C ALA A 673 17.10 6.80 -7.97
N ALA A 674 16.60 5.78 -7.25
CA ALA A 674 16.94 4.37 -7.50
C ALA A 674 16.53 3.93 -8.92
N THR A 675 15.35 4.33 -9.41
CA THR A 675 14.91 3.99 -10.77
C THR A 675 15.77 4.67 -11.83
N ILE A 676 16.14 5.92 -11.62
CA ILE A 676 17.03 6.66 -12.53
C ILE A 676 18.42 6.00 -12.59
N ASN A 677 18.95 5.53 -11.45
CA ASN A 677 20.18 4.76 -11.39
C ASN A 677 20.09 3.45 -12.19
N ASN A 678 18.96 2.72 -12.07
CA ASN A 678 18.74 1.50 -12.86
C ASN A 678 18.74 1.78 -14.38
N LEU A 679 18.14 2.87 -14.82
CA LEU A 679 18.20 3.31 -16.21
C LEU A 679 19.61 3.69 -16.64
N GLY A 680 20.41 4.30 -15.76
CA GLY A 680 21.83 4.55 -15.96
C GLY A 680 22.61 3.25 -16.20
N SER A 681 22.37 2.23 -15.36
CA SER A 681 23.00 0.90 -15.47
C SER A 681 22.63 0.18 -16.79
N ILE A 682 21.38 0.33 -17.24
CA ILE A 682 20.96 -0.23 -18.53
C ILE A 682 21.66 0.49 -19.70
N ALA A 683 21.80 1.82 -19.64
CA ALA A 683 22.51 2.59 -20.65
C ALA A 683 23.99 2.23 -20.69
N GLU A 684 24.63 2.07 -19.53
CA GLU A 684 26.02 1.61 -19.40
C GLU A 684 26.22 0.23 -20.05
N GLN A 685 25.35 -0.74 -19.77
CA GLN A 685 25.41 -2.07 -20.39
C GLN A 685 25.19 -2.06 -21.91
N LYS A 686 24.45 -1.07 -22.43
CA LYS A 686 24.31 -0.83 -23.87
C LYS A 686 25.54 -0.15 -24.46
N GLY A 687 26.52 0.27 -23.64
CA GLY A 687 27.70 1.04 -24.07
C GLY A 687 27.41 2.53 -24.27
N ASP A 688 26.21 3.01 -23.97
CA ASP A 688 25.87 4.44 -24.05
C ASP A 688 26.29 5.17 -22.77
N LEU A 689 27.60 5.40 -22.67
CA LEU A 689 28.22 6.05 -21.50
C LEU A 689 27.75 7.50 -21.29
N GLU A 690 27.30 8.17 -22.36
CA GLU A 690 26.81 9.54 -22.24
C GLU A 690 25.44 9.60 -21.53
N THR A 691 24.50 8.76 -21.98
CA THR A 691 23.19 8.59 -21.34
C THR A 691 23.36 8.05 -19.91
N ALA A 692 24.24 7.09 -19.67
CA ALA A 692 24.55 6.56 -18.34
C ALA A 692 25.00 7.68 -17.40
N LYS A 693 25.96 8.51 -17.81
CA LYS A 693 26.44 9.66 -17.03
C LYS A 693 25.33 10.65 -16.74
N GLN A 694 24.49 10.96 -17.72
CA GLN A 694 23.36 11.88 -17.54
C GLN A 694 22.39 11.35 -16.49
N ARG A 695 22.00 10.07 -16.56
CA ARG A 695 21.10 9.45 -15.59
C ARG A 695 21.69 9.38 -14.19
N TYR A 696 22.92 8.94 -14.05
CA TYR A 696 23.58 8.91 -12.74
C TYR A 696 23.73 10.31 -12.13
N SER A 697 24.01 11.34 -12.97
CA SER A 697 24.07 12.72 -12.49
C SER A 697 22.69 13.26 -12.06
N GLU A 698 21.62 12.83 -12.72
CA GLU A 698 20.24 13.16 -12.34
C GLU A 698 19.90 12.53 -10.98
N ALA A 699 20.18 11.24 -10.79
CA ALA A 699 20.00 10.55 -9.52
C ALA A 699 20.83 11.20 -8.40
N TYR A 700 22.11 11.51 -8.66
CA TYR A 700 22.99 12.19 -7.72
C TYR A 700 22.38 13.52 -7.22
N ARG A 701 21.85 14.36 -8.09
CA ARG A 701 21.24 15.65 -7.68
C ARG A 701 20.06 15.45 -6.72
N ILE A 702 19.24 14.42 -6.93
CA ILE A 702 18.11 14.11 -6.04
C ILE A 702 18.64 13.65 -4.68
N VAL A 703 19.64 12.75 -4.67
CA VAL A 703 20.19 12.19 -3.45
C VAL A 703 21.00 13.22 -2.68
N ASP A 704 21.74 14.09 -3.35
CA ASP A 704 22.52 15.19 -2.76
C ASP A 704 21.60 16.19 -2.04
N ALA A 705 20.50 16.58 -2.68
CA ALA A 705 19.48 17.43 -2.04
C ALA A 705 18.84 16.74 -0.83
N LEU A 706 18.59 15.41 -0.91
CA LEU A 706 18.09 14.64 0.25
C LEU A 706 19.11 14.59 1.40
N ALA A 707 20.41 14.50 1.09
CA ALA A 707 21.48 14.48 2.09
C ALA A 707 21.63 15.82 2.81
N GLU A 708 21.40 16.94 2.11
CA GLU A 708 21.37 18.27 2.72
C GLU A 708 20.17 18.48 3.67
N GLU A 709 19.01 17.87 3.33
CA GLU A 709 17.79 17.98 4.13
C GLU A 709 17.76 17.05 5.34
N ASN A 710 18.29 15.85 5.19
CA ASN A 710 18.21 14.80 6.21
C ASN A 710 19.40 13.82 6.11
N GLU A 711 20.28 13.86 7.06
CA GLU A 711 21.44 12.97 7.14
C GLU A 711 21.06 11.54 7.62
N ASN A 712 20.23 10.87 6.82
CA ASN A 712 19.78 9.49 7.07
C ASN A 712 20.83 8.48 6.55
N PRO A 713 21.12 7.38 7.26
CA PRO A 713 22.03 6.32 6.79
C PRO A 713 21.72 5.80 5.38
N VAL A 714 20.45 5.61 5.05
CA VAL A 714 20.02 5.16 3.71
C VAL A 714 20.40 6.17 2.63
N VAL A 715 20.18 7.46 2.88
CA VAL A 715 20.54 8.53 1.93
C VAL A 715 22.05 8.61 1.75
N ARG A 716 22.83 8.45 2.82
CA ARG A 716 24.30 8.38 2.73
C ARG A 716 24.76 7.20 1.86
N GLN A 717 24.15 6.03 2.02
CA GLN A 717 24.46 4.86 1.21
C GLN A 717 24.10 5.09 -0.27
N MET A 718 22.96 5.74 -0.54
CA MET A 718 22.58 6.11 -1.91
C MET A 718 23.57 7.11 -2.52
N LEU A 719 24.07 8.07 -1.74
CA LEU A 719 25.07 9.04 -2.20
C LEU A 719 26.40 8.35 -2.53
N GLU A 720 26.82 7.42 -1.70
CA GLU A 720 27.97 6.56 -1.95
C GLU A 720 27.83 5.79 -3.27
N THR A 721 26.67 5.16 -3.48
CA THR A 721 26.36 4.43 -4.71
C THR A 721 26.38 5.36 -5.95
N CYS A 722 25.85 6.58 -5.85
CA CYS A 722 25.89 7.55 -6.94
C CYS A 722 27.33 7.95 -7.31
N TYR A 723 28.21 8.17 -6.32
CA TYR A 723 29.62 8.44 -6.57
C TYR A 723 30.31 7.24 -7.21
N GLY A 724 30.01 6.01 -6.78
CA GLY A 724 30.52 4.78 -7.38
C GLY A 724 30.18 4.69 -8.84
N HIS A 725 28.90 4.75 -9.20
CA HIS A 725 28.45 4.66 -10.60
C HIS A 725 28.99 5.80 -11.50
N LEU A 726 29.06 7.02 -11.00
CA LEU A 726 29.69 8.11 -11.74
C LEU A 726 31.19 7.85 -11.96
N GLY A 727 31.86 7.27 -10.95
CA GLY A 727 33.26 6.83 -11.03
C GLY A 727 33.46 5.76 -12.09
N ASP A 728 32.56 4.73 -12.15
CA ASP A 728 32.57 3.67 -13.14
C ASP A 728 32.50 4.23 -14.57
N VAL A 729 31.55 5.15 -14.82
CA VAL A 729 31.39 5.78 -16.13
C VAL A 729 32.62 6.60 -16.53
N GLU A 730 33.19 7.38 -15.60
CA GLU A 730 34.40 8.17 -15.89
C GLU A 730 35.62 7.27 -16.12
N TYR A 731 35.71 6.14 -15.40
CA TYR A 731 36.74 5.12 -15.62
C TYR A 731 36.62 4.50 -17.04
N LEU A 732 35.41 4.07 -17.42
CA LEU A 732 35.15 3.51 -18.75
C LEU A 732 35.40 4.52 -19.91
N ARG A 733 35.26 5.80 -19.64
CA ARG A 733 35.60 6.90 -20.58
C ARG A 733 37.10 7.22 -20.61
N GLY A 734 37.90 6.59 -19.76
CA GLY A 734 39.32 6.84 -19.64
C GLY A 734 39.69 8.09 -18.85
N ASN A 735 38.74 8.73 -18.16
CA ASN A 735 38.94 9.94 -17.36
C ASN A 735 39.41 9.58 -15.95
N LEU A 736 40.57 8.93 -15.84
CA LEU A 736 41.08 8.32 -14.60
C LEU A 736 41.22 9.31 -13.41
N ASP A 737 41.45 10.61 -13.65
CA ASP A 737 41.55 11.59 -12.56
C ASP A 737 40.17 11.90 -11.96
N SER A 738 39.15 12.09 -12.80
CA SER A 738 37.77 12.29 -12.37
C SER A 738 37.21 11.04 -11.67
N ALA A 739 37.49 9.86 -12.22
CA ALA A 739 37.09 8.59 -11.61
C ALA A 739 37.69 8.44 -10.21
N ARG A 740 38.99 8.76 -10.03
CA ARG A 740 39.66 8.73 -8.74
C ARG A 740 38.96 9.63 -7.72
N GLU A 741 38.70 10.90 -8.07
CA GLU A 741 38.05 11.85 -7.18
C GLU A 741 36.66 11.37 -6.72
N LEU A 742 35.90 10.74 -7.61
CA LEU A 742 34.57 10.20 -7.31
C LEU A 742 34.67 8.98 -6.39
N TYR A 743 35.58 8.05 -6.65
CA TYR A 743 35.78 6.89 -5.79
C TYR A 743 36.39 7.27 -4.41
N GLU A 744 37.24 8.31 -4.34
CA GLU A 744 37.73 8.82 -3.07
C GLU A 744 36.55 9.36 -2.21
N LYS A 745 35.59 10.06 -2.80
CA LYS A 745 34.37 10.50 -2.11
C LYS A 745 33.49 9.31 -1.69
N SER A 746 33.30 8.33 -2.58
CA SER A 746 32.59 7.09 -2.24
C SER A 746 33.25 6.39 -1.04
N ALA A 747 34.56 6.18 -1.09
CA ALA A 747 35.33 5.54 0.00
C ALA A 747 35.28 6.31 1.33
N GLU A 748 35.28 7.65 1.30
CA GLU A 748 35.14 8.48 2.49
C GLU A 748 33.79 8.26 3.17
N ILE A 749 32.70 8.23 2.39
CA ILE A 749 31.35 7.97 2.90
C ILE A 749 31.25 6.53 3.42
N SER A 750 31.69 5.54 2.63
CA SER A 750 31.68 4.12 3.04
C SER A 750 32.48 3.90 4.34
N LYS A 751 33.61 4.60 4.48
CA LYS A 751 34.43 4.52 5.71
C LYS A 751 33.68 5.11 6.91
N ARG A 752 33.03 6.27 6.74
CA ARG A 752 32.25 6.89 7.82
C ARG A 752 31.09 5.98 8.25
N ILE A 753 30.37 5.38 7.29
CA ILE A 753 29.29 4.43 7.59
C ILE A 753 29.85 3.20 8.31
N ALA A 754 30.98 2.64 7.85
CA ALA A 754 31.61 1.48 8.48
C ALA A 754 32.09 1.77 9.91
N ASP A 755 32.65 2.96 10.16
CA ASP A 755 33.11 3.40 11.48
C ASP A 755 31.94 3.66 12.45
N GLU A 756 30.81 4.18 11.97
CA GLU A 756 29.61 4.49 12.77
C GLU A 756 28.75 3.26 13.05
N GLU A 757 28.47 2.45 12.04
CA GLU A 757 27.53 1.33 12.12
C GLU A 757 28.23 0.00 12.42
N GLY A 758 29.47 -0.18 11.91
CA GLY A 758 30.25 -1.41 12.05
C GLY A 758 29.59 -2.64 11.39
N THR A 759 28.58 -2.43 10.55
CA THR A 759 27.86 -3.53 9.88
C THR A 759 28.73 -4.21 8.83
N ILE A 760 28.41 -5.47 8.54
CA ILE A 760 29.13 -6.25 7.52
C ILE A 760 28.99 -5.59 6.14
N ASP A 761 27.79 -5.11 5.81
CA ASP A 761 27.50 -4.49 4.52
C ASP A 761 28.29 -3.19 4.32
N SER A 762 28.42 -2.36 5.38
CA SER A 762 29.21 -1.13 5.31
C SER A 762 30.71 -1.41 5.13
N LYS A 763 31.24 -2.42 5.81
CA LYS A 763 32.64 -2.88 5.61
C LYS A 763 32.86 -3.43 4.21
N TYR A 764 31.86 -4.14 3.64
CA TYR A 764 31.92 -4.69 2.29
C TYR A 764 31.97 -3.56 1.24
N ASN A 765 31.08 -2.57 1.34
CA ASN A 765 31.07 -1.42 0.43
C ASN A 765 32.40 -0.65 0.47
N LEU A 766 32.97 -0.50 1.67
CA LEU A 766 34.30 0.11 1.81
C LEU A 766 35.39 -0.73 1.12
N SER A 767 35.32 -2.06 1.19
CA SER A 767 36.29 -2.92 0.52
C SER A 767 36.20 -2.79 -1.00
N VAL A 768 34.99 -2.69 -1.56
CA VAL A 768 34.75 -2.46 -3.00
C VAL A 768 35.28 -1.09 -3.44
N SER A 769 35.06 -0.04 -2.65
CA SER A 769 35.61 1.29 -2.95
C SER A 769 37.14 1.29 -3.00
N TYR A 770 37.82 0.53 -2.11
CA TYR A 770 39.29 0.38 -2.16
C TYR A 770 39.74 -0.44 -3.36
N ASP A 771 38.98 -1.44 -3.82
CA ASP A 771 39.31 -2.20 -5.04
C ASP A 771 39.30 -1.27 -6.28
N HIS A 772 38.29 -0.42 -6.44
CA HIS A 772 38.21 0.57 -7.53
C HIS A 772 39.37 1.59 -7.49
N LEU A 773 39.73 2.08 -6.31
CA LEU A 773 40.90 2.97 -6.14
C LEU A 773 42.21 2.26 -6.50
N GLY A 774 42.30 0.96 -6.17
CA GLY A 774 43.42 0.09 -6.55
C GLY A 774 43.51 -0.06 -8.06
N GLU A 775 42.41 -0.32 -8.76
CA GLU A 775 42.33 -0.44 -10.23
C GLU A 775 42.77 0.84 -10.93
N ILE A 776 42.38 2.01 -10.43
CA ILE A 776 42.85 3.29 -10.98
C ILE A 776 44.32 3.49 -10.78
N ALA A 777 44.84 3.17 -9.59
CA ALA A 777 46.29 3.27 -9.32
C ALA A 777 47.09 2.32 -10.24
N GLU A 778 46.61 1.10 -10.42
CA GLU A 778 47.18 0.11 -11.36
C GLU A 778 47.16 0.63 -12.79
N SER A 779 46.01 1.15 -13.26
CA SER A 779 45.84 1.72 -14.62
C SER A 779 46.80 2.92 -14.86
N LYS A 780 47.17 3.64 -13.81
CA LYS A 780 48.18 4.73 -13.84
C LYS A 780 49.62 4.25 -13.72
N GLY A 781 49.83 2.94 -13.50
CA GLY A 781 51.17 2.36 -13.27
C GLY A 781 51.75 2.59 -11.85
N ASP A 782 50.94 3.11 -10.91
CA ASP A 782 51.35 3.29 -9.51
C ASP A 782 51.08 2.01 -8.71
N LEU A 783 51.94 1.01 -8.94
CA LEU A 783 51.80 -0.32 -8.33
C LEU A 783 51.94 -0.32 -6.80
N ASP A 784 52.59 0.68 -6.21
CA ASP A 784 52.72 0.78 -4.76
C ASP A 784 51.38 1.22 -4.13
N ARG A 785 50.73 2.24 -4.67
CA ARG A 785 49.38 2.66 -4.23
C ARG A 785 48.34 1.60 -4.50
N ALA A 786 48.39 0.96 -5.68
CA ALA A 786 47.49 -0.14 -6.02
C ALA A 786 47.59 -1.25 -4.96
N GLN A 787 48.81 -1.64 -4.59
CA GLN A 787 49.04 -2.65 -3.56
C GLN A 787 48.50 -2.22 -2.18
N ASP A 788 48.64 -0.95 -1.79
CA ASP A 788 48.10 -0.44 -0.51
C ASP A 788 46.61 -0.49 -0.47
N TYR A 789 45.91 -0.05 -1.55
CA TYR A 789 44.47 -0.10 -1.63
C TYR A 789 43.95 -1.55 -1.66
N TYR A 790 44.51 -2.42 -2.47
CA TYR A 790 44.10 -3.82 -2.54
C TYR A 790 44.36 -4.55 -1.21
N LYS A 791 45.35 -4.14 -0.45
CA LYS A 791 45.62 -4.69 0.89
C LYS A 791 44.54 -4.28 1.88
N LYS A 792 44.10 -3.02 1.85
CA LYS A 792 43.02 -2.54 2.70
C LYS A 792 41.72 -3.27 2.38
N SER A 793 41.40 -3.47 1.08
CA SER A 793 40.27 -4.28 0.64
C SER A 793 40.40 -5.73 1.14
N TYR A 794 41.54 -6.36 0.97
CA TYR A 794 41.78 -7.72 1.44
C TYR A 794 41.58 -7.88 2.95
N ASP A 795 42.13 -6.97 3.75
CA ASP A 795 42.02 -7.02 5.21
C ASP A 795 40.55 -6.91 5.67
N LEU A 796 39.75 -6.04 5.04
CA LEU A 796 38.32 -5.93 5.27
C LEU A 796 37.56 -7.20 4.81
N SER A 797 37.76 -7.62 3.57
CA SER A 797 37.10 -8.80 3.00
C SER A 797 37.42 -10.07 3.79
N LYS A 798 38.63 -10.17 4.33
CA LYS A 798 39.04 -11.28 5.20
C LYS A 798 38.29 -11.26 6.53
N ALA A 799 38.19 -10.10 7.17
CA ALA A 799 37.46 -9.95 8.43
C ALA A 799 35.96 -10.30 8.24
N ILE A 800 35.34 -9.81 7.15
CA ILE A 800 33.96 -10.11 6.81
C ILE A 800 33.76 -11.61 6.57
N ALA A 801 34.65 -12.25 5.81
CA ALA A 801 34.58 -13.68 5.51
C ALA A 801 34.78 -14.57 6.76
N GLU A 802 35.55 -14.10 7.73
CA GLU A 802 35.75 -14.78 9.04
C GLU A 802 34.50 -14.63 9.93
N GLU A 803 33.82 -13.48 9.88
CA GLU A 803 32.61 -13.19 10.65
C GLU A 803 31.34 -13.86 10.05
N ARG A 804 31.22 -13.85 8.73
CA ARG A 804 30.00 -14.31 8.02
C ARG A 804 30.37 -15.01 6.71
N GLY A 805 30.84 -16.22 6.77
CA GLY A 805 31.40 -16.99 5.65
C GLY A 805 30.38 -17.35 4.52
N THR A 806 29.57 -16.37 4.06
CA THR A 806 28.65 -16.54 2.95
C THR A 806 29.39 -16.59 1.61
N PHE A 807 28.75 -17.13 0.59
CA PHE A 807 29.32 -17.22 -0.76
C PHE A 807 29.78 -15.88 -1.32
N GLU A 808 28.97 -14.83 -1.14
CA GLU A 808 29.26 -13.50 -1.66
C GLU A 808 30.53 -12.89 -1.04
N PHE A 809 30.67 -12.97 0.28
CA PHE A 809 31.84 -12.43 0.98
C PHE A 809 33.09 -13.24 0.72
N LEU A 810 32.98 -14.57 0.63
CA LEU A 810 34.11 -15.42 0.24
C LEU A 810 34.57 -15.10 -1.18
N ARG A 811 33.66 -14.76 -2.09
CA ARG A 811 33.98 -14.31 -3.46
C ARG A 811 34.73 -12.98 -3.44
N GLY A 812 34.25 -11.98 -2.65
CA GLY A 812 34.95 -10.69 -2.46
C GLY A 812 36.40 -10.90 -2.02
N LEU A 813 36.63 -11.74 -1.00
CA LEU A 813 37.99 -12.07 -0.54
C LEU A 813 38.87 -12.67 -1.65
N THR A 814 38.29 -13.53 -2.55
CA THR A 814 39.09 -14.09 -3.65
C THR A 814 39.39 -13.06 -4.74
N ILE A 815 38.57 -12.02 -4.90
CA ILE A 815 38.84 -10.91 -5.82
C ILE A 815 40.04 -10.12 -5.32
N SER A 816 40.05 -9.71 -4.05
CA SER A 816 41.17 -8.99 -3.44
C SER A 816 42.47 -9.82 -3.46
N CYS A 817 42.41 -11.17 -3.23
CA CYS A 817 43.55 -12.06 -3.43
C CYS A 817 44.07 -12.04 -4.87
N ASN A 818 43.22 -12.05 -5.86
CA ASN A 818 43.61 -12.00 -7.26
C ASN A 818 44.31 -10.69 -7.63
N HIS A 819 43.80 -9.55 -7.17
CA HIS A 819 44.42 -8.25 -7.38
C HIS A 819 45.82 -8.19 -6.76
N LEU A 820 45.97 -8.61 -5.48
CA LEU A 820 47.29 -8.65 -4.82
C LEU A 820 48.26 -9.63 -5.50
N GLY A 821 47.76 -10.77 -5.97
CA GLY A 821 48.53 -11.72 -6.76
C GLY A 821 48.99 -11.14 -8.11
N ALA A 822 48.15 -10.38 -8.79
CA ALA A 822 48.45 -9.70 -10.04
C ALA A 822 49.52 -8.63 -9.84
N ILE A 823 49.38 -7.75 -8.84
CA ILE A 823 50.37 -6.73 -8.50
C ILE A 823 51.72 -7.36 -8.14
N ALA A 824 51.71 -8.44 -7.34
CA ALA A 824 52.94 -9.14 -7.00
C ALA A 824 53.63 -9.75 -8.24
N LYS A 825 52.87 -10.29 -9.19
CA LYS A 825 53.38 -10.79 -10.47
C LYS A 825 54.01 -9.66 -11.28
N GLU A 826 53.36 -8.52 -11.39
CA GLU A 826 53.91 -7.34 -12.10
C GLU A 826 55.19 -6.78 -11.48
N LYS A 827 55.27 -6.79 -10.14
CA LYS A 827 56.52 -6.44 -9.40
C LYS A 827 57.59 -7.51 -9.47
N GLY A 828 57.31 -8.66 -10.11
CA GLY A 828 58.27 -9.77 -10.23
C GLY A 828 58.33 -10.68 -9.03
N ASP A 829 57.53 -10.50 -8.00
CA ASP A 829 57.52 -11.35 -6.80
C ASP A 829 56.56 -12.54 -7.01
N LEU A 830 57.06 -13.52 -7.79
CA LEU A 830 56.26 -14.70 -8.18
C LEU A 830 55.94 -15.60 -6.99
N ALA A 831 56.70 -15.51 -5.87
CA ALA A 831 56.41 -16.32 -4.69
C ALA A 831 55.17 -15.76 -3.94
N VAL A 832 55.11 -14.45 -3.76
CA VAL A 832 53.96 -13.77 -3.16
C VAL A 832 52.73 -13.90 -4.05
N ALA A 833 52.87 -13.78 -5.38
CA ALA A 833 51.81 -13.98 -6.32
C ALA A 833 51.17 -15.39 -6.20
N GLN A 834 52.03 -16.41 -6.12
CA GLN A 834 51.60 -17.78 -5.92
C GLN A 834 50.81 -17.97 -4.62
N ASP A 835 51.28 -17.44 -3.51
CA ASP A 835 50.63 -17.53 -2.20
C ASP A 835 49.20 -16.96 -2.22
N TYR A 836 49.02 -15.80 -2.83
CA TYR A 836 47.66 -15.20 -2.95
C TYR A 836 46.76 -16.01 -3.87
N TYR A 837 47.22 -16.51 -5.01
CA TYR A 837 46.44 -17.34 -5.90
C TYR A 837 46.10 -18.71 -5.32
N GLU A 838 46.96 -19.30 -4.50
CA GLU A 838 46.71 -20.54 -3.75
C GLU A 838 45.62 -20.33 -2.69
N LYS A 839 45.65 -19.21 -1.94
CA LYS A 839 44.60 -18.81 -1.02
C LYS A 839 43.26 -18.67 -1.74
N ALA A 840 43.22 -17.99 -2.88
CA ALA A 840 42.02 -17.87 -3.68
C ALA A 840 41.52 -19.25 -4.16
N LEU A 841 42.41 -20.14 -4.62
CA LEU A 841 42.08 -21.50 -5.03
C LEU A 841 41.43 -22.31 -3.89
N GLU A 842 42.02 -22.24 -2.69
CA GLU A 842 41.50 -22.98 -1.54
C GLU A 842 40.06 -22.56 -1.18
N ILE A 843 39.80 -21.23 -1.16
CA ILE A 843 38.48 -20.69 -0.89
C ILE A 843 37.49 -21.13 -1.98
N ARG A 844 37.85 -21.00 -3.26
CA ARG A 844 36.99 -21.35 -4.39
C ARG A 844 36.68 -22.86 -4.46
N LYS A 845 37.63 -23.72 -4.06
CA LYS A 845 37.37 -25.16 -3.91
C LYS A 845 36.28 -25.44 -2.87
N LYS A 846 36.36 -24.78 -1.71
CA LYS A 846 35.37 -24.92 -0.65
C LYS A 846 33.98 -24.45 -1.12
N VAL A 847 33.95 -23.31 -1.80
CA VAL A 847 32.70 -22.73 -2.34
C VAL A 847 32.09 -23.63 -3.42
N ALA A 848 32.88 -24.06 -4.41
CA ALA A 848 32.39 -24.94 -5.48
C ALA A 848 31.90 -26.29 -4.94
N GLY A 849 32.54 -26.83 -3.88
CA GLY A 849 32.12 -28.06 -3.23
C GLY A 849 30.83 -27.93 -2.45
N ARG A 850 30.50 -26.75 -1.89
CA ARG A 850 29.27 -26.48 -1.14
C ARG A 850 28.09 -26.17 -2.04
N THR A 851 28.29 -25.31 -3.06
CA THR A 851 27.23 -24.75 -3.87
C THR A 851 26.97 -25.54 -5.15
N GLY A 852 28.01 -26.13 -5.74
CA GLY A 852 27.91 -26.84 -7.03
C GLY A 852 27.49 -25.95 -8.21
N THR A 853 27.43 -24.63 -8.03
CA THR A 853 26.93 -23.68 -9.03
C THR A 853 27.91 -23.54 -10.21
N VAL A 854 27.37 -23.15 -11.36
CA VAL A 854 28.14 -22.90 -12.58
C VAL A 854 29.18 -21.82 -12.37
N GLU A 855 28.81 -20.73 -11.65
CA GLU A 855 29.67 -19.61 -11.33
C GLU A 855 30.83 -20.02 -10.41
N ALA A 856 30.55 -20.77 -9.36
CA ALA A 856 31.59 -21.22 -8.44
C ALA A 856 32.61 -22.12 -9.15
N ARG A 857 32.16 -22.97 -10.06
CA ARG A 857 33.08 -23.78 -10.91
C ARG A 857 33.86 -22.90 -11.90
N ARG A 858 33.26 -21.88 -12.47
CA ARG A 858 33.94 -20.91 -13.31
C ARG A 858 35.04 -20.18 -12.53
N ASP A 859 34.70 -19.66 -11.35
CA ASP A 859 35.70 -18.99 -10.49
C ASP A 859 36.84 -19.93 -10.10
N LEU A 860 36.55 -21.20 -9.82
CA LEU A 860 37.57 -22.21 -9.56
C LEU A 860 38.54 -22.38 -10.78
N SER A 861 38.01 -22.39 -12.00
CA SER A 861 38.84 -22.49 -13.22
C SER A 861 39.76 -21.28 -13.40
N VAL A 862 39.30 -20.06 -13.01
CA VAL A 862 40.16 -18.85 -13.03
C VAL A 862 41.38 -18.99 -12.11
N SER A 863 41.21 -19.53 -10.89
CA SER A 863 42.34 -19.77 -9.99
C SER A 863 43.33 -20.77 -10.57
N HIS A 864 42.86 -21.83 -11.20
CA HIS A 864 43.74 -22.78 -11.87
C HIS A 864 44.49 -22.15 -13.03
N ASN A 865 43.83 -21.31 -13.85
CA ASN A 865 44.52 -20.58 -14.94
C ASN A 865 45.64 -19.68 -14.41
N ARG A 866 45.35 -18.88 -13.36
CA ARG A 866 46.37 -17.97 -12.77
C ARG A 866 47.55 -18.71 -12.18
N LEU A 867 47.30 -19.85 -11.51
CA LEU A 867 48.41 -20.67 -10.97
C LEU A 867 49.19 -21.37 -12.07
N GLY A 868 48.57 -21.76 -13.19
CA GLY A 868 49.25 -22.26 -14.35
C GLY A 868 50.22 -21.21 -14.95
N GLU A 869 49.79 -19.96 -15.05
CA GLU A 869 50.63 -18.85 -15.48
C GLU A 869 51.84 -18.63 -14.55
N ILE A 870 51.61 -18.61 -13.23
CA ILE A 870 52.70 -18.40 -12.27
C ILE A 870 53.69 -19.58 -12.26
N ALA A 871 53.19 -20.82 -12.35
CA ALA A 871 54.04 -22.03 -12.41
C ALA A 871 54.92 -21.99 -13.67
N ASN A 872 54.33 -21.58 -14.81
CA ASN A 872 55.10 -21.41 -16.07
C ASN A 872 56.19 -20.32 -15.92
N LEU A 873 55.85 -19.15 -15.37
CA LEU A 873 56.86 -18.08 -15.16
C LEU A 873 57.97 -18.48 -14.18
N ARG A 874 57.72 -19.39 -13.27
CA ARG A 874 58.70 -19.96 -12.35
C ARG A 874 59.50 -21.13 -12.92
N GLY A 875 59.17 -21.60 -14.12
CA GLY A 875 59.79 -22.74 -14.79
C GLY A 875 59.28 -24.10 -14.27
N ASP A 876 58.23 -24.15 -13.47
CA ASP A 876 57.57 -25.37 -13.05
C ASP A 876 56.61 -25.88 -14.14
N THR A 877 57.17 -26.53 -15.14
CA THR A 877 56.40 -27.04 -16.30
C THR A 877 55.38 -28.11 -15.86
N ALA A 878 55.65 -28.92 -14.85
CA ALA A 878 54.76 -29.95 -14.39
C ALA A 878 53.55 -29.37 -13.69
N GLY A 879 53.75 -28.43 -12.75
CA GLY A 879 52.67 -27.71 -12.08
C GLY A 879 51.85 -26.87 -13.03
N ALA A 880 52.46 -26.19 -13.99
CA ALA A 880 51.75 -25.44 -15.02
C ALA A 880 50.80 -26.32 -15.83
N LYS A 881 51.30 -27.48 -16.30
CA LYS A 881 50.51 -28.47 -17.06
C LYS A 881 49.29 -28.96 -16.24
N GLU A 882 49.50 -29.34 -14.97
CA GLU A 882 48.47 -29.84 -14.11
C GLU A 882 47.35 -28.77 -13.95
N HIS A 883 47.74 -27.52 -13.70
CA HIS A 883 46.78 -26.45 -13.50
C HIS A 883 46.00 -26.09 -14.79
N TYR A 884 46.65 -26.02 -15.95
CA TYR A 884 45.96 -25.78 -17.23
C TYR A 884 45.03 -26.95 -17.60
N GLU A 885 45.39 -28.20 -17.36
CA GLU A 885 44.51 -29.34 -17.61
C GLU A 885 43.23 -29.29 -16.73
N ARG A 886 43.38 -29.00 -15.44
CA ARG A 886 42.22 -28.84 -14.55
C ARG A 886 41.34 -27.66 -14.96
N CYS A 887 41.93 -26.56 -15.35
CA CYS A 887 41.18 -25.43 -15.91
C CYS A 887 40.40 -25.82 -17.16
N LEU A 888 41.03 -26.51 -18.09
CA LEU A 888 40.41 -26.97 -19.32
C LEU A 888 39.23 -27.91 -19.09
N ASP A 889 39.43 -28.91 -18.23
CA ASP A 889 38.36 -29.85 -17.87
C ASP A 889 37.11 -29.15 -17.31
N ILE A 890 37.31 -28.21 -16.36
CA ILE A 890 36.19 -27.46 -15.82
C ILE A 890 35.46 -26.66 -16.87
N ARG A 891 36.20 -25.92 -17.74
CA ARG A 891 35.61 -25.06 -18.76
C ARG A 891 34.96 -25.83 -19.91
N LYS A 892 35.49 -27.00 -20.29
CA LYS A 892 34.83 -27.93 -21.23
C LYS A 892 33.43 -28.33 -20.72
N HIS A 893 33.35 -28.76 -19.45
CA HIS A 893 32.10 -29.15 -18.84
C HIS A 893 31.09 -27.96 -18.75
N LEU A 894 31.57 -26.77 -18.41
CA LEU A 894 30.72 -25.57 -18.32
C LEU A 894 30.17 -25.13 -19.68
N ALA A 895 31.00 -25.15 -20.71
CA ALA A 895 30.56 -24.81 -22.05
C ALA A 895 29.51 -25.79 -22.59
N GLN A 896 29.67 -27.12 -22.32
CA GLN A 896 28.71 -28.14 -22.70
C GLN A 896 27.40 -28.04 -21.90
N GLN A 897 27.47 -27.72 -20.63
CA GLN A 897 26.30 -27.65 -19.73
C GLN A 897 25.43 -26.45 -20.00
N THR A 898 26.01 -25.30 -20.34
CA THR A 898 25.29 -24.02 -20.34
C THR A 898 24.89 -23.54 -21.74
N ASN A 899 25.55 -24.00 -22.76
CA ASN A 899 25.36 -23.56 -24.16
C ASN A 899 25.39 -22.03 -24.33
N SER A 900 26.24 -21.34 -23.54
CA SER A 900 26.34 -19.88 -23.49
C SER A 900 27.66 -19.40 -24.15
N VAL A 901 27.58 -18.36 -24.96
CA VAL A 901 28.75 -17.77 -25.65
C VAL A 901 29.86 -17.36 -24.66
N GLN A 902 29.50 -16.92 -23.47
CA GLN A 902 30.46 -16.52 -22.43
C GLN A 902 31.34 -17.71 -21.96
N TYR A 903 30.75 -18.90 -21.76
CA TYR A 903 31.52 -20.08 -21.33
C TYR A 903 32.29 -20.72 -22.48
N VAL A 904 31.81 -20.58 -23.70
CA VAL A 904 32.54 -20.95 -24.91
C VAL A 904 33.76 -20.04 -25.12
N TRP A 905 33.61 -18.72 -24.89
CA TRP A 905 34.72 -17.79 -24.88
C TRP A 905 35.77 -18.12 -23.82
N ASP A 906 35.29 -18.39 -22.58
CA ASP A 906 36.19 -18.80 -21.50
C ASP A 906 36.98 -20.07 -21.82
N LEU A 907 36.37 -21.01 -22.53
CA LEU A 907 37.01 -22.23 -22.99
C LEU A 907 38.06 -21.93 -24.08
N ALA A 908 37.71 -21.09 -25.05
CA ALA A 908 38.62 -20.70 -26.15
C ALA A 908 39.90 -20.03 -25.60
N VAL A 909 39.77 -19.17 -24.60
CA VAL A 909 40.93 -18.53 -23.94
C VAL A 909 41.86 -19.56 -23.28
N VAL A 910 41.33 -20.63 -22.69
CA VAL A 910 42.16 -21.70 -22.11
C VAL A 910 42.85 -22.52 -23.16
N TYR A 911 42.18 -22.88 -24.23
CA TYR A 911 42.83 -23.54 -25.36
C TYR A 911 44.02 -22.74 -25.89
N TYR A 912 43.84 -21.42 -26.06
CA TYR A 912 44.91 -20.54 -26.50
C TYR A 912 46.09 -20.51 -25.54
N ASN A 913 45.83 -20.20 -24.25
CA ASN A 913 46.88 -20.04 -23.22
C ASN A 913 47.62 -21.36 -22.99
N TYR A 914 46.89 -22.47 -22.93
CA TYR A 914 47.50 -23.80 -22.73
C TYR A 914 48.20 -24.26 -24.01
N GLY A 915 47.70 -23.93 -25.20
CA GLY A 915 48.36 -24.21 -26.45
C GLY A 915 49.70 -23.49 -26.58
N ILE A 916 49.77 -22.19 -26.28
CA ILE A 916 51.01 -21.40 -26.22
C ILE A 916 51.98 -21.98 -25.19
N PHE A 917 51.51 -22.33 -24.02
CA PHE A 917 52.36 -22.99 -23.00
C PHE A 917 52.96 -24.28 -23.50
N CYS A 918 52.18 -25.21 -24.08
CA CYS A 918 52.64 -26.49 -24.63
C CYS A 918 53.65 -26.29 -25.75
N TYR A 919 53.40 -25.34 -26.63
CA TYR A 919 54.33 -24.99 -27.70
C TYR A 919 55.69 -24.54 -27.16
N ASN A 920 55.68 -23.63 -26.21
CA ASN A 920 56.90 -23.08 -25.58
C ASN A 920 57.67 -24.14 -24.75
N ALA A 921 56.93 -25.08 -24.13
CA ALA A 921 57.47 -26.21 -23.36
C ALA A 921 57.99 -27.34 -24.25
N GLY A 922 57.82 -27.27 -25.59
CA GLY A 922 58.28 -28.27 -26.55
C GLY A 922 57.32 -29.42 -26.81
N ASP A 923 56.12 -29.44 -26.16
CA ASP A 923 55.05 -30.43 -26.38
C ASP A 923 54.19 -30.01 -27.62
N LYS A 924 54.83 -30.03 -28.80
CA LYS A 924 54.23 -29.62 -30.06
C LYS A 924 52.99 -30.41 -30.42
N ALA A 925 52.94 -31.70 -30.09
CA ALA A 925 51.78 -32.53 -30.38
C ALA A 925 50.54 -32.06 -29.64
N ARG A 926 50.66 -31.80 -28.33
CA ARG A 926 49.58 -31.29 -27.52
C ARG A 926 49.19 -29.84 -27.87
N ALA A 927 50.19 -29.01 -28.22
CA ALA A 927 49.92 -27.65 -28.67
C ALA A 927 49.08 -27.64 -29.95
N LYS A 928 49.43 -28.47 -30.95
CA LYS A 928 48.67 -28.65 -32.19
C LYS A 928 47.21 -29.05 -31.92
N GLU A 929 47.02 -30.09 -31.13
CA GLU A 929 45.66 -30.56 -30.73
C GLU A 929 44.82 -29.43 -30.14
N LEU A 930 45.37 -28.64 -29.19
CA LEU A 930 44.67 -27.55 -28.52
C LEU A 930 44.30 -26.41 -29.48
N PHE A 931 45.16 -26.06 -30.45
CA PHE A 931 44.86 -25.04 -31.47
C PHE A 931 43.85 -25.55 -32.51
N GLU A 932 43.85 -26.85 -32.85
CA GLU A 932 42.85 -27.48 -33.71
C GLU A 932 41.47 -27.41 -33.02
N GLU A 933 41.38 -27.83 -31.71
CA GLU A 933 40.15 -27.69 -30.92
C GLU A 933 39.68 -26.22 -30.82
N LEU A 934 40.59 -25.24 -30.63
CA LEU A 934 40.26 -23.82 -30.61
C LEU A 934 39.67 -23.34 -31.93
N ALA A 935 40.29 -23.73 -33.08
CA ALA A 935 39.83 -23.33 -34.41
C ALA A 935 38.40 -23.77 -34.74
N GLU A 936 37.93 -24.83 -34.08
CA GLU A 936 36.58 -25.41 -34.25
C GLU A 936 35.60 -24.98 -33.14
N THR A 937 36.09 -24.34 -32.05
CA THR A 937 35.27 -23.98 -30.89
C THR A 937 34.29 -22.84 -31.19
N GLY A 938 32.99 -23.04 -30.91
CA GLY A 938 31.96 -22.02 -30.95
C GLY A 938 31.67 -21.42 -32.32
N LEU A 939 31.73 -22.23 -33.37
CA LEU A 939 31.43 -21.82 -34.75
C LEU A 939 29.99 -21.33 -34.94
N GLU A 940 29.08 -21.75 -34.05
CA GLU A 940 27.67 -21.37 -34.02
C GLU A 940 27.41 -19.98 -33.42
N TYR A 941 28.41 -19.33 -32.84
CA TYR A 941 28.25 -18.02 -32.18
C TYR A 941 28.89 -16.91 -33.05
N ASP A 942 28.09 -15.89 -33.33
CA ASP A 942 28.53 -14.62 -33.93
C ASP A 942 29.08 -13.70 -32.83
N TYR A 943 30.39 -13.89 -32.49
CA TYR A 943 31.09 -13.11 -31.47
C TYR A 943 32.51 -12.76 -31.97
N SER A 944 32.73 -11.48 -32.29
CA SER A 944 33.96 -10.99 -32.96
C SER A 944 35.25 -11.40 -32.26
N ARG A 945 35.31 -11.30 -30.92
CA ARG A 945 36.52 -11.68 -30.16
C ARG A 945 36.84 -13.17 -30.24
N LEU A 946 35.78 -14.04 -30.27
CA LEU A 946 35.95 -15.47 -30.45
C LEU A 946 36.44 -15.79 -31.84
N GLU A 947 35.95 -15.06 -32.83
CA GLU A 947 36.39 -15.18 -34.22
C GLU A 947 37.89 -14.77 -34.40
N GLU A 948 38.30 -13.67 -33.78
CA GLU A 948 39.70 -13.24 -33.73
C GLU A 948 40.59 -14.34 -33.16
N LEU A 949 40.22 -14.92 -31.99
CA LEU A 949 41.04 -15.95 -31.36
C LEU A 949 41.13 -17.24 -32.18
N ARG A 950 40.05 -17.64 -32.91
CA ARG A 950 40.05 -18.75 -33.87
C ARG A 950 40.94 -18.50 -35.04
N ASN A 951 40.97 -17.26 -35.56
CA ASN A 951 41.82 -16.88 -36.67
C ASN A 951 43.29 -16.90 -36.26
N ASP A 952 43.62 -16.39 -35.06
CA ASP A 952 44.95 -16.52 -34.48
C ASP A 952 45.39 -17.99 -34.38
N ALA A 953 44.51 -18.88 -33.91
CA ALA A 953 44.79 -20.32 -33.80
C ALA A 953 45.06 -20.95 -35.19
N LYS A 954 44.29 -20.58 -36.23
CA LYS A 954 44.51 -21.04 -37.64
C LYS A 954 45.83 -20.55 -38.17
N GLN A 955 46.16 -19.29 -37.94
CA GLN A 955 47.45 -18.73 -38.35
C GLN A 955 48.61 -19.45 -37.66
N ILE A 956 48.52 -19.71 -36.36
CA ILE A 956 49.56 -20.46 -35.62
C ILE A 956 49.70 -21.89 -36.18
N LEU A 957 48.61 -22.56 -36.53
CA LEU A 957 48.63 -23.87 -37.14
C LEU A 957 49.32 -23.88 -38.52
N GLU A 958 49.07 -22.89 -39.34
CA GLU A 958 49.68 -22.73 -40.66
C GLU A 958 51.18 -22.40 -40.64
N GLU A 959 51.58 -21.56 -39.62
CA GLU A 959 52.97 -21.06 -39.56
C GLU A 959 53.92 -22.04 -38.81
N HIS A 960 53.41 -22.82 -37.85
CA HIS A 960 54.25 -23.55 -36.90
C HIS A 960 54.04 -25.07 -36.85
N PHE A 961 52.97 -25.62 -37.49
CA PHE A 961 52.65 -27.04 -37.47
C PHE A 961 52.38 -27.59 -38.88
#